data_74bd540dd117dcac36bf5d61e4277d16
#
_entry.id   74bd540dd117dcac36bf5d61e4277d16
#
_cell.length_a   1.000
_cell.length_b   1.000
_cell.length_c   1.000
_cell.angle_alpha   90.00
_cell.angle_beta   90.00
_cell.angle_gamma   90.00
#
_symmetry.space_group_name_H-M   'P 1'
#
loop_
_entity.id
_entity.type
_entity.pdbx_description
1 polymer ?
#
loop_
_entity_poly.entity_id
_entity_poly.type
_entity_poly.pdbx_seq_one_letter_code
_entity_poly.pdbx_strand_id
1 'polypeptide(L)'
;TTGIFVGYKDGGTIVGDNVTVTSDGYGIQIQTYATGGVAGSGDCSIELGKTIVEAKSSAVRVDSSSYGQKATVILGAGSILNSSANSAVYVTGKDSLLQIGDGSTVTGNSYGATGAALASSSGGKIEIGNGVTIGHDNIRGYDVNSIAVLSMDGNASQGQSNITIGDDSTIYAKGKGYGANAVQAGYLSYTGFNGVGTKQGSSGQISVGDKATIWTEGDESFAVYGIHADSTLYVGKDAEISTQGDKASAVRGGNITKVYDFTAAGGKITIDEGAEIKTLGDQSHGVDARYDGTLIELKKDAVITTVGSESHGVTALAGGTVILQDAAVTVDSTKDAYAFSAEGKDSDTAAVSTITGSGVYNIVGDIRAADGGILTLDLAEGSRFEGKAVLDSGNDSQSTLTMAKNSLWTLTGNSQLNSLQNEQSVIDMTGDNKAFSTLSVETLTGNGGTIIMDIDGSQVDASDKIYVTGDFSGSHTLSLKEINGLDSDPGIGQAAENTVLASVNGSGTFTADDQEGTLYWQRYELGQKDSAASGYTTDWYLKGITNLNLPTTSVEAIAASGALAYHTWRDHDQLLQRLGDLRQHGREEEGVWVRVKGGKLSRSDQFEFENKYTQYELGYDQKLKSTPAYTRYAGISFSYFDGDSSYSSGSGENKVKALNIYGTQIGAKGHYLDLVLKYSQLDNDFKVFDTSGNKITGDYDQNGLSISAEYGRKNNLKNNWYIEPQAQLTFGRLRGTDYTTSNGIRVDQDGIDSFVGRIGFNICKDINEKTNIYLKANLMHEFGGGYNASMVDAGGTKARL
;
A
#
# COMPACT_ATOMS: atom_id res chain seq x y z
N THR A 1 45.45 38.35 9.46
CA THR A 1 46.19 37.61 10.51
C THR A 1 45.73 36.15 10.47
N THR A 2 46.74 35.23 10.59
CA THR A 2 46.45 33.80 10.69
C THR A 2 46.63 33.36 12.15
N GLY A 3 45.76 32.51 12.67
CA GLY A 3 45.86 31.99 14.03
C GLY A 3 47.00 31.00 14.18
N ILE A 4 46.97 29.90 13.37
CA ILE A 4 48.03 28.87 13.30
C ILE A 4 48.49 28.79 11.87
N PHE A 5 49.78 28.88 11.63
CA PHE A 5 50.37 28.84 10.31
C PHE A 5 51.59 27.93 10.24
N VAL A 6 51.57 27.02 9.27
CA VAL A 6 52.75 26.24 8.87
C VAL A 6 52.97 26.44 7.39
N GLY A 7 54.20 26.82 7.02
CA GLY A 7 54.47 27.06 5.61
C GLY A 7 55.95 27.41 5.35
N TYR A 8 56.30 27.60 4.07
CA TYR A 8 57.61 27.88 3.54
C TYR A 8 58.57 26.68 3.42
N LYS A 9 59.83 26.99 3.14
CA LYS A 9 60.82 26.14 2.52
C LYS A 9 61.13 24.80 3.19
N ASP A 10 61.03 24.71 4.49
CA ASP A 10 61.66 23.59 5.22
C ASP A 10 60.63 22.65 5.85
N GLY A 11 59.30 22.93 5.67
CA GLY A 11 58.24 22.17 6.29
C GLY A 11 58.13 22.40 7.79
N GLY A 12 57.24 21.66 8.44
CA GLY A 12 57.09 21.71 9.91
C GLY A 12 55.88 20.95 10.38
N THR A 13 55.89 20.55 11.67
CA THR A 13 54.83 19.85 12.32
C THR A 13 54.35 20.62 13.55
N ILE A 14 53.04 20.81 13.71
CA ILE A 14 52.43 21.32 14.93
C ILE A 14 51.53 20.22 15.49
N VAL A 15 51.69 19.91 16.77
CA VAL A 15 50.85 18.96 17.50
C VAL A 15 50.26 19.64 18.73
N GLY A 16 48.99 19.42 18.99
CA GLY A 16 48.30 19.99 20.15
C GLY A 16 46.99 19.26 20.44
N ASP A 17 46.41 19.57 21.60
CA ASP A 17 45.12 19.03 22.00
C ASP A 17 44.27 20.13 22.62
N ASN A 18 42.93 20.03 22.44
CA ASN A 18 41.94 21.01 23.00
C ASN A 18 42.29 22.48 22.59
N VAL A 19 42.49 22.71 21.28
CA VAL A 19 42.91 24.02 20.78
C VAL A 19 41.71 24.91 20.46
N THR A 20 41.79 26.18 20.86
CA THR A 20 40.82 27.22 20.44
C THR A 20 41.54 28.30 19.68
N VAL A 21 41.04 28.65 18.49
CA VAL A 21 41.58 29.66 17.60
C VAL A 21 40.51 30.69 17.26
N THR A 22 40.75 31.96 17.55
CA THR A 22 39.92 33.07 17.06
C THR A 22 40.76 33.97 16.18
N SER A 23 40.32 34.28 14.95
CA SER A 23 41.11 35.01 13.99
C SER A 23 40.25 35.92 13.08
N ASP A 24 40.72 37.16 12.88
CA ASP A 24 40.17 38.08 11.87
C ASP A 24 40.56 37.72 10.42
N GLY A 25 41.37 36.69 10.25
CA GLY A 25 41.79 36.15 8.97
C GLY A 25 41.58 34.66 8.91
N TYR A 26 42.60 33.88 8.54
CA TYR A 26 42.56 32.43 8.56
C TYR A 26 42.75 31.91 9.98
N GLY A 27 41.98 30.86 10.35
CA GLY A 27 42.16 30.17 11.62
C GLY A 27 43.42 29.30 11.61
N ILE A 28 43.38 28.20 10.84
CA ILE A 28 44.49 27.26 10.64
C ILE A 28 44.85 27.29 9.16
N GLN A 29 46.16 27.46 8.85
CA GLN A 29 46.61 27.55 7.48
C GLN A 29 47.91 26.77 7.25
N ILE A 30 47.92 25.88 6.27
CA ILE A 30 49.13 25.37 5.64
C ILE A 30 49.20 25.94 4.24
N GLN A 31 50.37 26.46 3.87
CA GLN A 31 50.59 26.99 2.54
C GLN A 31 52.03 26.72 2.08
N THR A 32 52.17 25.90 1.05
CA THR A 32 53.48 25.56 0.48
C THR A 32 53.78 26.50 -0.69
N TYR A 33 54.54 27.60 -0.43
CA TYR A 33 54.94 28.55 -1.46
C TYR A 33 56.41 28.40 -1.84
N ALA A 34 56.72 28.65 -3.10
CA ALA A 34 58.05 29.01 -3.52
C ALA A 34 58.29 30.51 -3.37
N THR A 35 59.15 30.92 -2.52
CA THR A 35 59.69 32.28 -2.50
C THR A 35 60.96 32.31 -3.34
N GLY A 36 60.89 33.06 -4.43
CA GLY A 36 62.08 33.21 -5.27
C GLY A 36 62.45 32.06 -6.23
N GLY A 37 61.40 31.20 -6.61
CA GLY A 37 61.60 30.15 -7.64
C GLY A 37 62.28 28.87 -7.17
N VAL A 38 62.47 28.68 -5.87
CA VAL A 38 63.09 27.48 -5.30
C VAL A 38 62.04 26.68 -4.58
N ALA A 39 61.80 25.44 -5.02
CA ALA A 39 60.90 24.51 -4.33
C ALA A 39 61.37 24.23 -2.90
N GLY A 40 60.52 24.30 -1.93
CA GLY A 40 60.77 23.79 -0.60
C GLY A 40 60.89 22.27 -0.58
N SER A 41 61.62 21.70 0.39
CA SER A 41 61.86 20.26 0.48
C SER A 41 61.12 19.53 1.59
N GLY A 42 60.34 20.22 2.41
CA GLY A 42 59.72 19.65 3.60
C GLY A 42 58.20 19.57 3.56
N ASP A 43 57.66 18.47 4.04
CA ASP A 43 56.22 18.27 4.24
C ASP A 43 55.74 19.13 5.44
N CYS A 44 54.49 19.62 5.39
CA CYS A 44 53.87 20.40 6.42
C CYS A 44 52.72 19.60 7.07
N SER A 45 52.66 19.51 8.40
CA SER A 45 51.56 18.86 9.10
C SER A 45 51.09 19.65 10.33
N ILE A 46 49.78 19.59 10.59
CA ILE A 46 49.12 20.07 11.79
C ILE A 46 48.25 18.97 12.33
N GLU A 47 48.53 18.48 13.51
CA GLU A 47 47.79 17.42 14.17
C GLU A 47 47.24 17.96 15.50
N LEU A 48 45.92 18.19 15.57
CA LEU A 48 45.25 18.74 16.74
C LEU A 48 44.14 17.81 17.20
N GLY A 49 44.00 17.64 18.49
CA GLY A 49 42.83 16.98 19.08
C GLY A 49 41.57 17.79 18.83
N LYS A 50 40.63 17.79 19.79
CA LYS A 50 39.44 18.63 19.66
C LYS A 50 39.81 20.09 19.44
N THR A 51 39.29 20.69 18.38
CA THR A 51 39.69 22.02 17.93
C THR A 51 38.44 22.89 17.68
N ILE A 52 38.46 24.10 18.24
CA ILE A 52 37.44 25.12 17.99
C ILE A 52 38.10 26.26 17.22
N VAL A 53 37.53 26.58 16.05
CA VAL A 53 38.07 27.67 15.21
C VAL A 53 36.90 28.62 14.84
N GLU A 54 37.07 29.87 15.25
CA GLU A 54 36.24 30.98 14.84
C GLU A 54 37.04 31.94 13.98
N ALA A 55 36.80 31.94 12.67
CA ALA A 55 37.57 32.73 11.74
C ALA A 55 36.70 33.66 10.89
N LYS A 56 37.20 34.83 10.53
CA LYS A 56 36.54 35.74 9.59
C LYS A 56 36.70 35.26 8.15
N SER A 57 37.89 34.75 7.81
CA SER A 57 38.19 34.09 6.54
C SER A 57 37.94 32.57 6.66
N SER A 58 38.79 31.69 6.15
CA SER A 58 38.58 30.24 6.35
C SER A 58 39.07 29.79 7.72
N ALA A 59 38.28 28.93 8.37
CA ALA A 59 38.68 28.27 9.61
C ALA A 59 39.91 27.36 9.36
N VAL A 60 39.85 26.57 8.28
CA VAL A 60 41.01 25.74 7.86
C VAL A 60 41.28 25.95 6.36
N ARG A 61 42.51 26.23 6.03
CA ARG A 61 43.01 26.27 4.65
C ARG A 61 44.25 25.40 4.47
N VAL A 62 44.19 24.44 3.54
CA VAL A 62 45.34 23.57 3.19
C VAL A 62 45.66 23.74 1.71
N ASP A 63 46.87 24.16 1.40
CA ASP A 63 47.26 24.50 0.06
C ASP A 63 48.68 23.96 -0.29
N SER A 64 48.73 22.92 -1.13
CA SER A 64 49.99 22.34 -1.67
C SER A 64 50.14 22.61 -3.16
N SER A 65 49.47 23.60 -3.73
CA SER A 65 49.30 23.79 -5.17
C SER A 65 50.60 24.08 -5.95
N SER A 66 51.71 24.31 -5.26
CA SER A 66 52.86 24.91 -5.95
C SER A 66 54.05 23.99 -6.20
N TYR A 67 54.36 22.93 -5.44
CA TYR A 67 55.62 22.18 -5.66
C TYR A 67 55.67 20.73 -5.15
N GLY A 68 54.58 20.01 -5.05
CA GLY A 68 54.60 18.56 -4.75
C GLY A 68 54.98 18.19 -3.31
N GLN A 69 54.84 19.13 -2.39
CA GLN A 69 55.02 18.90 -0.95
C GLN A 69 53.67 18.51 -0.33
N LYS A 70 53.70 17.57 0.61
CA LYS A 70 52.52 17.19 1.33
C LYS A 70 52.10 18.26 2.34
N ALA A 71 50.84 18.57 2.33
CA ALA A 71 50.19 19.45 3.31
C ALA A 71 49.08 18.71 4.02
N THR A 72 49.24 18.38 5.29
CA THR A 72 48.28 17.55 6.04
C THR A 72 47.78 18.29 7.28
N VAL A 73 46.45 18.32 7.48
CA VAL A 73 45.82 18.78 8.71
C VAL A 73 44.96 17.65 9.23
N ILE A 74 45.09 17.30 10.52
CA ILE A 74 44.28 16.31 11.22
C ILE A 74 43.66 16.98 12.44
N LEU A 75 42.31 16.95 12.54
CA LEU A 75 41.56 17.51 13.64
C LEU A 75 40.77 16.40 14.33
N GLY A 76 40.83 16.36 15.66
CA GLY A 76 40.17 15.33 16.45
C GLY A 76 38.67 15.45 16.48
N ALA A 77 38.03 14.46 17.06
CA ALA A 77 36.57 14.36 17.20
C ALA A 77 35.96 15.53 17.99
N GLY A 78 34.72 15.93 17.62
CA GLY A 78 34.01 17.04 18.24
C GLY A 78 34.58 18.41 17.94
N SER A 79 35.35 18.57 16.87
CA SER A 79 35.92 19.87 16.41
C SER A 79 34.81 20.77 15.86
N ILE A 80 34.98 22.07 16.02
CA ILE A 80 34.02 23.11 15.54
C ILE A 80 34.77 24.10 14.68
N LEU A 81 34.37 24.20 13.42
CA LEU A 81 35.03 25.02 12.42
C LEU A 81 34.05 26.02 11.82
N ASN A 82 34.13 27.28 12.22
CA ASN A 82 33.22 28.34 11.78
C ASN A 82 33.97 29.41 10.97
N SER A 83 33.34 29.80 9.85
CA SER A 83 33.78 30.96 9.07
C SER A 83 32.63 31.93 8.87
N SER A 84 32.88 33.24 9.11
CA SER A 84 31.84 34.27 8.98
C SER A 84 31.80 34.96 7.61
N ALA A 85 32.76 34.70 6.72
CA ALA A 85 32.85 35.41 5.44
C ALA A 85 33.33 34.59 4.23
N ASN A 86 33.93 33.42 4.45
CA ASN A 86 34.45 32.54 3.41
C ASN A 86 34.14 31.08 3.67
N SER A 87 34.68 30.17 2.88
CA SER A 87 34.62 28.73 3.16
C SER A 87 35.18 28.45 4.55
N ALA A 88 34.49 27.68 5.37
CA ALA A 88 35.04 27.27 6.66
C ALA A 88 36.26 26.38 6.40
N VAL A 89 36.20 25.49 5.42
CA VAL A 89 37.27 24.59 5.01
C VAL A 89 37.56 24.75 3.52
N TYR A 90 38.82 24.94 3.19
CA TYR A 90 39.28 24.95 1.80
C TYR A 90 40.58 24.17 1.64
N VAL A 91 40.54 23.11 0.83
CA VAL A 91 41.69 22.23 0.56
C VAL A 91 42.01 22.24 -0.94
N THR A 92 43.26 22.55 -1.33
CA THR A 92 43.63 22.65 -2.73
C THR A 92 45.05 22.05 -2.98
N GLY A 93 45.20 21.43 -4.13
CA GLY A 93 46.45 20.78 -4.55
C GLY A 93 46.48 19.28 -4.24
N LYS A 94 47.04 18.50 -5.16
CA LYS A 94 47.01 17.03 -5.17
C LYS A 94 47.61 16.35 -3.93
N ASP A 95 48.51 17.05 -3.23
CA ASP A 95 49.22 16.55 -2.05
C ASP A 95 48.65 17.17 -0.74
N SER A 96 47.48 17.82 -0.81
CA SER A 96 46.77 18.37 0.33
C SER A 96 45.77 17.38 0.90
N LEU A 97 45.82 17.17 2.21
CA LEU A 97 44.89 16.32 2.95
C LEU A 97 44.36 17.04 4.20
N LEU A 98 43.06 17.01 4.41
CA LEU A 98 42.43 17.34 5.68
C LEU A 98 41.65 16.16 6.19
N GLN A 99 41.84 15.80 7.44
CA GLN A 99 41.03 14.83 8.17
C GLN A 99 40.33 15.52 9.36
N ILE A 100 39.03 15.27 9.52
CA ILE A 100 38.20 15.80 10.61
C ILE A 100 37.51 14.63 11.31
N GLY A 101 37.69 14.52 12.64
CA GLY A 101 37.14 13.43 13.42
C GLY A 101 35.63 13.51 13.63
N ASP A 102 35.07 12.41 14.17
CA ASP A 102 33.65 12.19 14.37
C ASP A 102 32.97 13.31 15.19
N GLY A 103 31.66 13.50 14.97
CA GLY A 103 30.83 14.43 15.73
C GLY A 103 31.25 15.90 15.60
N SER A 104 32.00 16.25 14.60
CA SER A 104 32.50 17.62 14.37
C SER A 104 31.45 18.49 13.66
N THR A 105 31.60 19.81 13.73
CA THR A 105 30.74 20.79 13.05
C THR A 105 31.55 21.70 12.16
N VAL A 106 31.10 21.88 10.90
CA VAL A 106 31.72 22.78 9.92
C VAL A 106 30.66 23.73 9.39
N THR A 107 30.78 25.02 9.71
CA THR A 107 29.78 26.03 9.27
C THR A 107 30.47 27.15 8.50
N GLY A 108 30.05 27.37 7.26
CA GLY A 108 30.47 28.43 6.39
C GLY A 108 29.39 29.45 6.11
N ASN A 109 29.81 30.71 5.86
CA ASN A 109 28.92 31.83 5.46
C ASN A 109 29.52 32.57 4.26
N SER A 110 30.12 31.86 3.34
CA SER A 110 30.79 32.43 2.21
C SER A 110 29.82 32.84 1.10
N TYR A 111 30.14 33.90 0.39
CA TYR A 111 29.44 34.37 -0.80
C TYR A 111 30.41 34.48 -1.99
N GLY A 112 29.94 34.13 -3.18
CA GLY A 112 30.71 34.22 -4.41
C GLY A 112 30.80 32.90 -5.17
N ALA A 113 31.43 32.89 -6.33
CA ALA A 113 31.39 31.80 -7.27
C ALA A 113 32.00 30.46 -6.78
N THR A 114 32.75 30.48 -5.67
CA THR A 114 33.36 29.30 -5.04
C THR A 114 33.01 29.20 -3.54
N GLY A 115 31.94 29.86 -3.10
CA GLY A 115 31.58 29.91 -1.71
C GLY A 115 30.93 28.61 -1.25
N ALA A 116 31.64 27.79 -0.51
CA ALA A 116 31.14 26.59 0.12
C ALA A 116 31.56 26.52 1.59
N ALA A 117 30.78 25.89 2.45
CA ALA A 117 31.22 25.67 3.83
C ALA A 117 32.49 24.79 3.83
N LEU A 118 32.49 23.75 3.02
CA LEU A 118 33.57 22.81 2.85
C LEU A 118 33.91 22.66 1.36
N ALA A 119 35.11 22.97 0.94
CA ALA A 119 35.49 22.89 -0.45
C ALA A 119 36.85 22.19 -0.67
N SER A 120 36.89 21.35 -1.69
CA SER A 120 38.09 20.72 -2.24
C SER A 120 38.30 21.12 -3.69
N SER A 121 39.54 21.45 -4.07
CA SER A 121 39.85 21.79 -5.45
C SER A 121 41.26 21.30 -5.87
N SER A 122 41.47 21.20 -7.19
CA SER A 122 42.80 20.91 -7.78
C SER A 122 43.51 19.70 -7.16
N GLY A 123 42.80 18.60 -6.96
CA GLY A 123 43.32 17.36 -6.40
C GLY A 123 43.39 17.31 -4.85
N GLY A 124 42.88 18.29 -4.15
CA GLY A 124 42.78 18.26 -2.68
C GLY A 124 41.87 17.14 -2.16
N LYS A 125 42.22 16.62 -0.99
CA LYS A 125 41.44 15.53 -0.35
C LYS A 125 40.94 15.95 1.00
N ILE A 126 39.66 15.63 1.29
CA ILE A 126 39.00 15.84 2.57
C ILE A 126 38.37 14.54 3.04
N GLU A 127 38.69 14.12 4.25
CA GLU A 127 38.15 12.93 4.90
C GLU A 127 37.50 13.34 6.22
N ILE A 128 36.24 13.06 6.37
CA ILE A 128 35.42 13.48 7.51
C ILE A 128 34.83 12.23 8.19
N GLY A 129 34.86 12.20 9.50
CA GLY A 129 34.32 11.10 10.32
C GLY A 129 32.81 11.06 10.33
N ASN A 130 32.28 10.22 11.21
CA ASN A 130 30.86 9.96 11.35
C ASN A 130 30.14 11.02 12.19
N GLY A 131 28.81 11.18 12.01
CA GLY A 131 27.97 12.06 12.83
C GLY A 131 28.34 13.54 12.72
N VAL A 132 28.88 13.98 11.59
CA VAL A 132 29.35 15.35 11.40
C VAL A 132 28.21 16.21 10.87
N THR A 133 28.17 17.47 11.32
CA THR A 133 27.26 18.48 10.78
C THR A 133 28.02 19.44 9.87
N ILE A 134 27.61 19.54 8.61
CA ILE A 134 28.19 20.47 7.63
C ILE A 134 27.07 21.40 7.14
N GLY A 135 27.21 22.70 7.37
CA GLY A 135 26.17 23.65 7.05
C GLY A 135 26.63 24.94 6.40
N HIS A 136 25.74 25.50 5.57
CA HIS A 136 25.85 26.85 5.08
C HIS A 136 24.60 27.65 5.48
N ASP A 137 24.74 28.60 6.38
CA ASP A 137 23.61 29.31 7.02
C ASP A 137 23.15 30.59 6.32
N ASN A 138 23.82 31.05 5.24
CA ASN A 138 23.50 32.30 4.52
C ASN A 138 23.01 33.48 5.43
N ILE A 139 23.75 33.79 6.47
CA ILE A 139 23.40 34.81 7.49
C ILE A 139 23.19 36.21 6.89
N ARG A 140 23.64 36.44 5.65
CA ARG A 140 23.64 37.77 5.04
C ARG A 140 22.47 38.01 4.09
N GLY A 141 21.66 36.98 3.78
CA GLY A 141 20.44 37.16 2.99
C GLY A 141 20.64 37.60 1.53
N TYR A 142 21.82 37.39 0.96
CA TYR A 142 22.06 37.60 -0.47
C TYR A 142 21.68 36.37 -1.28
N ASP A 143 21.07 36.58 -2.47
CA ASP A 143 20.76 35.57 -3.45
C ASP A 143 22.04 35.07 -4.15
N VAL A 144 22.92 34.35 -3.45
CA VAL A 144 24.17 33.87 -3.98
C VAL A 144 24.47 32.43 -3.58
N ASN A 145 25.26 31.75 -4.36
CA ASN A 145 25.70 30.38 -4.17
C ASN A 145 26.11 30.08 -2.72
N SER A 146 25.34 29.30 -2.03
CA SER A 146 25.52 28.95 -0.62
C SER A 146 25.70 27.43 -0.51
N ILE A 147 26.80 26.92 -1.03
CA ILE A 147 27.04 25.48 -1.10
C ILE A 147 27.57 24.96 0.24
N ALA A 148 27.04 23.86 0.78
CA ALA A 148 27.57 23.27 1.99
C ALA A 148 28.85 22.46 1.67
N VAL A 149 28.84 21.55 0.70
CA VAL A 149 29.97 20.70 0.29
C VAL A 149 30.19 20.82 -1.21
N LEU A 150 31.43 21.21 -1.59
CA LEU A 150 31.81 21.39 -2.99
C LEU A 150 33.14 20.66 -3.30
N SER A 151 33.11 19.77 -4.28
CA SER A 151 34.34 19.21 -4.88
C SER A 151 34.46 19.67 -6.33
N MET A 152 35.63 20.24 -6.69
CA MET A 152 35.87 20.71 -8.05
C MET A 152 37.35 20.53 -8.44
N ASP A 153 37.62 20.14 -9.67
CA ASP A 153 38.99 20.04 -10.21
C ASP A 153 39.40 21.37 -10.88
N GLY A 154 40.43 21.98 -10.41
CA GLY A 154 40.89 23.27 -10.94
C GLY A 154 41.76 23.17 -12.19
N ASN A 155 42.51 22.08 -12.39
CA ASN A 155 43.41 21.88 -13.49
C ASN A 155 43.69 20.38 -13.70
N ALA A 156 43.56 19.87 -14.90
CA ALA A 156 43.72 18.43 -15.22
C ALA A 156 45.11 17.85 -14.82
N SER A 157 46.11 18.68 -14.63
CA SER A 157 47.43 18.27 -14.19
C SER A 157 47.60 18.04 -12.69
N GLN A 158 46.63 18.41 -11.88
CA GLN A 158 46.70 18.37 -10.42
C GLN A 158 46.00 17.14 -9.79
N GLY A 159 45.30 16.34 -10.57
CA GLY A 159 44.54 15.18 -10.07
C GLY A 159 43.06 15.50 -9.67
N GLN A 160 42.32 14.47 -9.34
CA GLN A 160 40.92 14.61 -8.98
C GLN A 160 40.76 15.00 -7.51
N SER A 161 39.90 16.00 -7.27
CA SER A 161 39.49 16.41 -5.92
C SER A 161 38.51 15.40 -5.35
N ASN A 162 38.70 15.08 -4.08
CA ASN A 162 37.85 14.08 -3.39
C ASN A 162 37.41 14.55 -2.00
N ILE A 163 36.14 14.36 -1.71
CA ILE A 163 35.57 14.56 -0.37
C ILE A 163 34.88 13.26 0.05
N THR A 164 35.29 12.73 1.20
CA THR A 164 34.64 11.58 1.83
C THR A 164 34.08 12.00 3.17
N ILE A 165 32.80 11.76 3.39
CA ILE A 165 32.06 12.08 4.61
C ILE A 165 31.53 10.77 5.19
N GLY A 166 31.70 10.55 6.49
CA GLY A 166 31.26 9.33 7.17
C GLY A 166 29.76 9.26 7.40
N ASP A 167 29.37 8.19 8.07
CA ASP A 167 27.98 7.83 8.32
C ASP A 167 27.28 8.80 9.29
N ASP A 168 25.93 8.73 9.34
CA ASP A 168 25.10 9.51 10.27
C ASP A 168 25.32 11.03 10.20
N SER A 169 25.79 11.57 9.09
CA SER A 169 26.17 12.97 8.92
C SER A 169 24.97 13.82 8.46
N THR A 170 24.92 15.08 8.90
CA THR A 170 23.91 16.06 8.48
C THR A 170 24.56 17.13 7.60
N ILE A 171 24.03 17.32 6.37
CA ILE A 171 24.55 18.29 5.39
C ILE A 171 23.40 19.19 4.94
N TYR A 172 23.57 20.51 5.10
CA TYR A 172 22.49 21.43 4.73
C TYR A 172 22.98 22.75 4.13
N ALA A 173 22.13 23.33 3.27
CA ALA A 173 22.31 24.68 2.77
C ALA A 173 21.03 25.50 2.94
N LYS A 174 21.13 26.62 3.65
CA LYS A 174 20.07 27.62 3.85
C LYS A 174 20.38 28.84 3.01
N GLY A 175 19.90 28.89 1.81
CA GLY A 175 20.10 30.00 0.87
C GLY A 175 18.83 30.23 0.07
N LYS A 176 18.68 31.45 -0.43
CA LYS A 176 17.66 31.77 -1.43
C LYS A 176 18.35 32.10 -2.75
N GLY A 177 17.90 31.50 -3.85
CA GLY A 177 18.42 31.75 -5.19
C GLY A 177 19.32 30.65 -5.74
N TYR A 178 19.71 30.79 -6.98
CA TYR A 178 20.50 29.83 -7.74
C TYR A 178 21.76 29.39 -7.01
N GLY A 179 21.88 28.11 -6.70
CA GLY A 179 23.10 27.48 -6.26
C GLY A 179 23.33 27.37 -4.74
N ALA A 180 22.27 27.42 -3.91
CA ALA A 180 22.38 27.03 -2.51
C ALA A 180 22.27 25.50 -2.36
N ASN A 181 23.28 24.76 -2.83
CA ASN A 181 23.26 23.31 -2.88
C ASN A 181 23.88 22.69 -1.61
N ALA A 182 23.31 21.57 -1.10
CA ALA A 182 23.91 20.91 0.04
C ALA A 182 25.16 20.15 -0.37
N VAL A 183 25.11 19.28 -1.38
CA VAL A 183 26.27 18.53 -1.88
C VAL A 183 26.39 18.76 -3.38
N GLN A 184 27.54 19.28 -3.82
CA GLN A 184 27.79 19.57 -5.23
C GLN A 184 29.12 19.00 -5.72
N ALA A 185 29.05 18.13 -6.72
CA ALA A 185 30.23 17.62 -7.43
C ALA A 185 30.36 18.30 -8.81
N GLY A 186 31.52 18.94 -9.02
CA GLY A 186 31.78 19.73 -10.21
C GLY A 186 31.39 21.20 -10.08
N TYR A 187 31.95 21.99 -10.99
CA TYR A 187 31.69 23.43 -11.05
C TYR A 187 31.75 23.93 -12.50
N LEU A 188 30.92 24.91 -12.83
CA LEU A 188 30.94 25.60 -14.11
C LEU A 188 31.18 27.07 -13.91
N SER A 189 32.17 27.61 -14.60
CA SER A 189 32.44 29.03 -14.64
C SER A 189 32.43 29.57 -16.07
N TYR A 190 31.91 30.77 -16.21
CA TYR A 190 31.96 31.52 -17.45
C TYR A 190 32.69 32.81 -17.22
N THR A 191 33.79 32.99 -17.97
CA THR A 191 34.55 34.25 -17.99
C THR A 191 34.43 34.87 -19.36
N GLY A 192 33.48 35.84 -19.53
CA GLY A 192 33.28 36.51 -20.81
C GLY A 192 32.32 37.72 -20.72
N PHE A 193 32.44 38.60 -21.70
CA PHE A 193 31.58 39.78 -21.87
C PHE A 193 30.80 39.65 -23.19
N ASN A 194 29.54 39.96 -23.24
CA ASN A 194 28.66 39.91 -24.41
C ASN A 194 28.64 38.57 -25.21
N GLY A 195 28.64 37.42 -24.52
CA GLY A 195 28.54 36.12 -25.21
C GLY A 195 29.87 35.59 -25.80
N VAL A 196 30.98 36.32 -25.66
CA VAL A 196 32.30 35.89 -26.09
C VAL A 196 33.13 35.66 -24.83
N GLY A 197 33.40 34.39 -24.47
CA GLY A 197 34.19 34.07 -23.31
C GLY A 197 34.58 32.60 -23.25
N THR A 198 35.50 32.26 -22.35
CA THR A 198 35.97 30.89 -22.13
C THR A 198 35.01 30.19 -21.18
N LYS A 199 34.47 29.06 -21.61
CA LYS A 199 33.68 28.13 -20.79
C LYS A 199 34.66 27.19 -20.08
N GLN A 200 34.63 27.12 -18.77
CA GLN A 200 35.43 26.18 -17.97
C GLN A 200 34.49 25.37 -17.08
N GLY A 201 34.57 24.06 -17.26
CA GLY A 201 33.96 23.10 -16.33
C GLY A 201 35.03 22.35 -15.56
N SER A 202 34.74 21.99 -14.35
CA SER A 202 35.58 21.11 -13.55
C SER A 202 34.76 19.99 -12.93
N SER A 203 35.28 18.78 -12.95
CA SER A 203 34.74 17.64 -12.28
C SER A 203 35.02 17.68 -10.77
N GLY A 204 34.37 16.80 -10.02
CA GLY A 204 34.61 16.59 -8.60
C GLY A 204 34.11 15.24 -8.15
N GLN A 205 34.68 14.75 -7.05
CA GLN A 205 34.28 13.49 -6.45
C GLN A 205 33.82 13.70 -5.01
N ILE A 206 32.64 13.19 -4.68
CA ILE A 206 32.09 13.21 -3.33
C ILE A 206 31.52 11.85 -3.01
N SER A 207 31.83 11.34 -1.80
CA SER A 207 31.20 10.17 -1.21
C SER A 207 30.67 10.54 0.16
N VAL A 208 29.41 10.34 0.37
CA VAL A 208 28.70 10.50 1.66
C VAL A 208 28.35 9.12 2.16
N GLY A 209 28.56 8.85 3.43
CA GLY A 209 28.30 7.58 4.09
C GLY A 209 26.82 7.29 4.30
N ASP A 210 26.55 6.23 5.05
CA ASP A 210 25.20 5.74 5.30
C ASP A 210 24.42 6.66 6.27
N LYS A 211 23.09 6.66 6.17
CA LYS A 211 22.15 7.40 7.04
C LYS A 211 22.40 8.90 7.08
N ALA A 212 22.89 9.45 5.99
CA ALA A 212 23.11 10.88 5.90
C ALA A 212 21.77 11.63 5.74
N THR A 213 21.63 12.76 6.43
CA THR A 213 20.52 13.70 6.23
C THR A 213 20.99 14.88 5.40
N ILE A 214 20.48 15.05 4.18
CA ILE A 214 20.91 16.07 3.20
C ILE A 214 19.72 16.92 2.80
N TRP A 215 19.78 18.25 3.06
CA TRP A 215 18.63 19.10 2.78
C TRP A 215 18.96 20.55 2.39
N THR A 216 18.00 21.18 1.69
CA THR A 216 18.02 22.60 1.33
C THR A 216 16.67 23.27 1.57
N GLU A 217 16.68 24.58 1.89
CA GLU A 217 15.49 25.39 2.10
C GLU A 217 15.15 26.31 0.92
N GLY A 218 16.14 26.71 0.11
CA GLY A 218 15.98 27.77 -0.88
C GLY A 218 15.39 27.32 -2.20
N ASP A 219 14.82 28.28 -2.95
CA ASP A 219 14.42 28.07 -4.34
C ASP A 219 15.65 27.79 -5.21
N GLU A 220 15.45 26.96 -6.25
CA GLU A 220 16.49 26.56 -7.21
C GLU A 220 17.75 26.00 -6.54
N SER A 221 17.59 25.36 -5.38
CA SER A 221 18.64 24.80 -4.52
C SER A 221 18.52 23.29 -4.45
N PHE A 222 19.58 22.57 -4.82
CA PHE A 222 19.56 21.11 -4.90
C PHE A 222 20.23 20.47 -3.68
N ALA A 223 19.64 19.38 -3.17
CA ALA A 223 20.25 18.67 -2.05
C ALA A 223 21.49 17.90 -2.53
N VAL A 224 21.39 17.18 -3.63
CA VAL A 224 22.49 16.43 -4.27
C VAL A 224 22.62 16.88 -5.73
N TYR A 225 23.77 17.43 -6.11
CA TYR A 225 23.95 18.04 -7.42
C TYR A 225 25.26 17.66 -8.11
N GLY A 226 25.15 17.07 -9.30
CA GLY A 226 26.27 16.80 -10.22
C GLY A 226 26.19 17.72 -11.42
N ILE A 227 27.32 18.39 -11.78
CA ILE A 227 27.27 19.42 -12.82
C ILE A 227 28.33 19.26 -13.93
N HIS A 228 29.16 18.26 -13.90
CA HIS A 228 30.17 18.01 -14.94
C HIS A 228 30.18 16.53 -15.32
N ALA A 229 30.42 16.22 -16.61
CA ALA A 229 30.36 14.85 -17.14
C ALA A 229 31.26 13.84 -16.39
N ASP A 230 32.43 14.29 -15.94
CA ASP A 230 33.39 13.45 -15.22
C ASP A 230 33.20 13.50 -13.68
N SER A 231 32.17 14.17 -13.20
CA SER A 231 31.88 14.21 -11.77
C SER A 231 31.28 12.87 -11.30
N THR A 232 31.65 12.46 -10.07
CA THR A 232 31.07 11.31 -9.41
C THR A 232 30.58 11.69 -8.02
N LEU A 233 29.34 11.33 -7.74
CA LEU A 233 28.70 11.56 -6.44
C LEU A 233 28.05 10.26 -5.97
N TYR A 234 28.41 9.86 -4.76
CA TYR A 234 27.84 8.68 -4.10
C TYR A 234 27.21 9.11 -2.78
N VAL A 235 26.02 8.63 -2.52
CA VAL A 235 25.33 8.75 -1.23
C VAL A 235 25.00 7.35 -0.75
N GLY A 236 25.37 7.04 0.47
CA GLY A 236 25.22 5.74 1.10
C GLY A 236 23.79 5.37 1.43
N LYS A 237 23.63 4.24 2.10
CA LYS A 237 22.33 3.62 2.41
C LYS A 237 21.52 4.45 3.41
N ASP A 238 20.19 4.26 3.33
CA ASP A 238 19.23 4.85 4.27
C ASP A 238 19.36 6.38 4.40
N ALA A 239 19.73 7.06 3.33
CA ALA A 239 19.90 8.51 3.32
C ALA A 239 18.54 9.23 3.23
N GLU A 240 18.37 10.32 3.98
CA GLU A 240 17.24 11.24 3.89
C GLU A 240 17.65 12.47 3.06
N ILE A 241 17.03 12.65 1.88
CA ILE A 241 17.37 13.73 0.94
C ILE A 241 16.13 14.59 0.71
N SER A 242 16.20 15.89 1.04
CA SER A 242 15.00 16.72 0.89
C SER A 242 15.27 18.16 0.45
N THR A 243 14.25 18.75 -0.21
CA THR A 243 14.25 20.18 -0.60
C THR A 243 12.90 20.81 -0.27
N GLN A 244 12.91 22.08 0.08
CA GLN A 244 11.72 22.83 0.47
C GLN A 244 11.32 23.91 -0.55
N GLY A 245 12.27 24.49 -1.27
CA GLY A 245 12.08 25.58 -2.21
C GLY A 245 11.49 25.17 -3.54
N ASP A 246 11.07 26.14 -4.33
CA ASP A 246 10.59 25.94 -5.70
C ASP A 246 11.75 25.72 -6.66
N LYS A 247 11.51 24.90 -7.72
CA LYS A 247 12.53 24.50 -8.71
C LYS A 247 13.76 23.85 -8.09
N ALA A 248 13.61 23.28 -6.93
CA ALA A 248 14.64 22.72 -6.07
C ALA A 248 14.56 21.19 -6.06
N SER A 249 15.05 20.52 -7.11
CA SER A 249 15.07 19.05 -7.17
C SER A 249 15.97 18.47 -6.08
N ALA A 250 15.56 17.34 -5.49
CA ALA A 250 16.34 16.72 -4.41
C ALA A 250 17.66 16.13 -4.94
N VAL A 251 17.60 15.35 -6.02
CA VAL A 251 18.78 14.79 -6.70
C VAL A 251 18.80 15.30 -8.14
N ARG A 252 19.82 16.04 -8.49
CA ARG A 252 19.95 16.61 -9.85
C ARG A 252 21.28 16.34 -10.48
N GLY A 253 21.23 15.93 -11.73
CA GLY A 253 22.39 15.88 -12.64
C GLY A 253 22.18 16.82 -13.85
N GLY A 254 23.22 17.58 -14.21
CA GLY A 254 23.18 18.48 -15.34
C GLY A 254 22.82 19.93 -15.03
N ASN A 255 23.21 20.86 -15.89
CA ASN A 255 23.09 22.31 -15.69
C ASN A 255 21.60 22.76 -15.70
N ILE A 256 21.31 23.87 -14.99
CA ILE A 256 19.97 24.45 -14.87
C ILE A 256 19.63 25.35 -16.06
N THR A 257 20.60 26.06 -16.62
CA THR A 257 20.31 27.19 -17.49
C THR A 257 20.96 27.11 -18.87
N LYS A 258 20.18 27.45 -19.89
CA LYS A 258 20.66 27.85 -21.21
C LYS A 258 21.43 29.22 -21.22
N VAL A 259 21.95 29.67 -20.10
CA VAL A 259 22.70 30.90 -20.08
C VAL A 259 23.94 30.67 -20.89
N TYR A 260 24.00 31.20 -22.07
CA TYR A 260 25.12 31.15 -23.03
C TYR A 260 25.40 29.81 -23.74
N ASP A 261 24.38 29.08 -24.22
CA ASP A 261 24.57 27.80 -24.93
C ASP A 261 25.44 26.76 -24.20
N PHE A 262 25.34 26.70 -22.87
CA PHE A 262 26.13 25.79 -22.07
C PHE A 262 25.29 24.61 -21.60
N THR A 263 25.35 23.53 -22.36
CA THR A 263 24.85 22.22 -21.91
C THR A 263 25.99 21.49 -21.23
N ALA A 264 25.82 21.11 -19.96
CA ALA A 264 26.79 20.28 -19.28
C ALA A 264 26.11 19.08 -18.65
N ALA A 265 26.58 17.89 -18.94
CA ALA A 265 26.19 16.65 -18.29
C ALA A 265 26.49 16.70 -16.79
N GLY A 266 25.71 16.00 -16.00
CA GLY A 266 25.86 15.94 -14.53
C GLY A 266 26.80 14.87 -14.03
N GLY A 267 27.48 14.13 -14.93
CA GLY A 267 28.28 12.98 -14.55
C GLY A 267 27.48 11.83 -13.96
N LYS A 268 28.10 11.09 -13.05
CA LYS A 268 27.44 9.94 -12.40
C LYS A 268 27.06 10.25 -10.96
N ILE A 269 25.77 10.09 -10.65
CA ILE A 269 25.24 10.16 -9.28
C ILE A 269 24.71 8.77 -8.92
N THR A 270 25.12 8.23 -7.78
CA THR A 270 24.64 6.96 -7.26
C THR A 270 24.05 7.18 -5.86
N ILE A 271 22.79 6.85 -5.68
CA ILE A 271 22.11 6.83 -4.40
C ILE A 271 21.91 5.37 -4.03
N ASP A 272 22.41 4.96 -2.88
CA ASP A 272 22.37 3.56 -2.45
C ASP A 272 21.00 3.19 -1.86
N GLU A 273 20.87 1.96 -1.41
CA GLU A 273 19.57 1.36 -1.02
C GLU A 273 18.92 2.09 0.17
N GLY A 274 17.58 2.08 0.20
CA GLY A 274 16.78 2.59 1.32
C GLY A 274 16.65 4.11 1.39
N ALA A 275 17.07 4.86 0.36
CA ALA A 275 17.02 6.31 0.39
C ALA A 275 15.57 6.86 0.41
N GLU A 276 15.31 7.83 1.29
CA GLU A 276 14.09 8.63 1.30
C GLU A 276 14.32 9.99 0.64
N ILE A 277 13.61 10.27 -0.47
CA ILE A 277 13.79 11.48 -1.28
C ILE A 277 12.48 12.26 -1.28
N LYS A 278 12.53 13.53 -0.82
CA LYS A 278 11.32 14.34 -0.67
C LYS A 278 11.50 15.77 -1.19
N THR A 279 10.51 16.26 -1.96
CA THR A 279 10.44 17.65 -2.38
C THR A 279 9.09 18.27 -2.02
N LEU A 280 9.09 19.55 -1.59
CA LEU A 280 7.90 20.26 -1.16
C LEU A 280 7.49 21.40 -2.10
N GLY A 281 8.43 22.05 -2.78
CA GLY A 281 8.19 23.19 -3.66
C GLY A 281 7.63 22.82 -5.03
N ASP A 282 7.13 23.83 -5.76
CA ASP A 282 6.67 23.67 -7.14
C ASP A 282 7.84 23.49 -8.10
N GLN A 283 7.63 22.72 -9.19
CA GLN A 283 8.66 22.38 -10.18
C GLN A 283 9.93 21.76 -9.56
N SER A 284 9.75 21.08 -8.43
CA SER A 284 10.82 20.47 -7.64
C SER A 284 10.76 18.95 -7.75
N HIS A 285 11.58 18.39 -8.64
CA HIS A 285 11.56 16.95 -8.91
C HIS A 285 12.31 16.16 -7.83
N GLY A 286 11.89 14.93 -7.57
CA GLY A 286 12.60 14.02 -6.68
C GLY A 286 14.00 13.71 -7.27
N VAL A 287 14.02 13.18 -8.49
CA VAL A 287 15.22 12.86 -9.27
C VAL A 287 15.13 13.50 -10.65
N ASP A 288 16.17 14.22 -11.05
CA ASP A 288 16.18 15.01 -12.29
C ASP A 288 17.52 14.85 -13.04
N ALA A 289 17.53 14.01 -14.07
CA ALA A 289 18.70 13.79 -14.92
C ALA A 289 18.58 14.60 -16.22
N ARG A 290 19.51 15.51 -16.46
CA ARG A 290 19.50 16.35 -17.67
C ARG A 290 20.79 16.25 -18.45
N TYR A 291 20.64 16.28 -19.77
CA TYR A 291 21.67 16.26 -20.79
C TYR A 291 22.43 14.94 -20.94
N ASP A 292 22.84 14.70 -22.16
CA ASP A 292 23.64 13.53 -22.55
C ASP A 292 24.89 13.38 -21.69
N GLY A 293 25.21 12.16 -21.27
CA GLY A 293 26.33 11.86 -20.34
C GLY A 293 25.96 12.01 -18.85
N THR A 294 24.74 12.42 -18.52
CA THR A 294 24.22 12.38 -17.13
C THR A 294 23.64 11.03 -16.81
N LEU A 295 24.09 10.40 -15.73
CA LEU A 295 23.56 9.14 -15.22
C LEU A 295 23.24 9.26 -13.73
N ILE A 296 21.97 9.02 -13.38
CA ILE A 296 21.55 8.88 -11.98
C ILE A 296 21.10 7.43 -11.75
N GLU A 297 21.77 6.75 -10.82
CA GLU A 297 21.43 5.39 -10.39
C GLU A 297 20.85 5.41 -8.98
N LEU A 298 19.60 4.93 -8.83
CA LEU A 298 19.02 4.64 -7.52
C LEU A 298 19.04 3.13 -7.33
N LYS A 299 19.61 2.70 -6.24
CA LYS A 299 19.62 1.29 -5.85
C LYS A 299 18.26 0.94 -5.21
N LYS A 300 18.18 -0.24 -4.61
CA LYS A 300 16.93 -0.81 -4.09
C LYS A 300 16.23 0.06 -3.06
N ASP A 301 14.92 -0.08 -3.04
CA ASP A 301 14.04 0.39 -1.96
C ASP A 301 14.04 1.92 -1.76
N ALA A 302 14.30 2.68 -2.82
CA ALA A 302 14.17 4.13 -2.77
C ALA A 302 12.70 4.55 -2.61
N VAL A 303 12.42 5.49 -1.70
CA VAL A 303 11.11 6.10 -1.50
C VAL A 303 11.16 7.55 -1.98
N ILE A 304 10.39 7.88 -3.02
CA ILE A 304 10.39 9.21 -3.64
C ILE A 304 8.99 9.83 -3.48
N THR A 305 8.93 11.00 -2.86
CA THR A 305 7.67 11.74 -2.67
C THR A 305 7.82 13.19 -3.10
N THR A 306 6.98 13.65 -4.02
CA THR A 306 6.91 15.06 -4.44
C THR A 306 5.51 15.62 -4.18
N VAL A 307 5.42 16.88 -3.72
CA VAL A 307 4.17 17.47 -3.27
C VAL A 307 3.74 18.68 -4.11
N GLY A 308 4.70 19.42 -4.69
CA GLY A 308 4.45 20.65 -5.45
C GLY A 308 3.82 20.42 -6.83
N SER A 309 3.32 21.47 -7.43
CA SER A 309 2.83 21.47 -8.81
C SER A 309 3.99 21.27 -9.81
N GLU A 310 3.75 20.56 -10.90
CA GLU A 310 4.77 20.22 -11.92
C GLU A 310 6.03 19.55 -11.32
N SER A 311 5.87 18.90 -10.16
CA SER A 311 6.96 18.27 -9.41
C SER A 311 6.96 16.77 -9.65
N HIS A 312 7.75 16.31 -10.62
CA HIS A 312 7.81 14.89 -11.01
C HIS A 312 8.61 14.07 -9.97
N GLY A 313 8.25 12.81 -9.81
CA GLY A 313 9.01 11.87 -8.98
C GLY A 313 10.40 11.64 -9.56
N VAL A 314 10.46 11.13 -10.78
CA VAL A 314 11.67 10.84 -11.53
C VAL A 314 11.55 11.44 -12.94
N THR A 315 12.50 12.26 -13.34
CA THR A 315 12.53 12.82 -14.69
C THR A 315 13.89 12.65 -15.36
N ALA A 316 13.85 12.40 -16.66
CA ALA A 316 15.00 12.45 -17.54
C ALA A 316 14.71 13.39 -18.71
N LEU A 317 15.58 14.36 -18.95
CA LEU A 317 15.37 15.41 -19.96
C LEU A 317 16.63 15.64 -20.80
N ALA A 318 16.45 15.90 -22.08
CA ALA A 318 17.50 16.30 -22.99
C ALA A 318 18.71 15.34 -23.06
N GLY A 319 18.49 14.03 -22.96
CA GLY A 319 19.52 12.99 -23.03
C GLY A 319 19.97 12.45 -21.67
N GLY A 320 19.39 12.90 -20.57
CA GLY A 320 19.67 12.34 -19.23
C GLY A 320 19.21 10.89 -19.10
N THR A 321 19.90 10.14 -18.27
CA THR A 321 19.58 8.72 -17.99
C THR A 321 19.34 8.51 -16.50
N VAL A 322 18.23 7.82 -16.16
CA VAL A 322 17.94 7.35 -14.80
C VAL A 322 17.74 5.85 -14.80
N ILE A 323 18.39 5.17 -13.88
CA ILE A 323 18.23 3.74 -13.64
C ILE A 323 17.77 3.52 -12.19
N LEU A 324 16.69 2.77 -12.01
CA LEU A 324 16.14 2.48 -10.69
C LEU A 324 15.95 0.98 -10.49
N GLN A 325 16.11 0.55 -9.26
CA GLN A 325 15.81 -0.82 -8.85
C GLN A 325 14.92 -0.79 -7.58
N ASP A 326 13.78 -1.45 -7.62
CA ASP A 326 12.79 -1.47 -6.52
C ASP A 326 12.52 -0.06 -5.95
N ALA A 327 11.38 0.53 -6.18
CA ALA A 327 11.10 1.87 -5.68
C ALA A 327 9.61 2.10 -5.36
N ALA A 328 9.37 2.96 -4.38
CA ALA A 328 8.09 3.58 -4.16
C ALA A 328 8.12 5.04 -4.65
N VAL A 329 7.25 5.41 -5.58
CA VAL A 329 7.19 6.76 -6.15
C VAL A 329 5.76 7.30 -6.00
N THR A 330 5.61 8.42 -5.30
CA THR A 330 4.31 9.04 -5.05
C THR A 330 4.31 10.50 -5.48
N VAL A 331 3.40 10.85 -6.37
CA VAL A 331 3.14 12.21 -6.82
C VAL A 331 1.63 12.48 -6.90
N ASP A 332 1.23 13.73 -6.90
CA ASP A 332 -0.16 14.14 -7.14
C ASP A 332 -0.34 14.55 -8.61
N SER A 333 -0.83 13.65 -9.45
CA SER A 333 -1.03 13.90 -10.89
C SER A 333 -2.07 14.98 -11.21
N THR A 334 -2.89 15.37 -10.23
CA THR A 334 -3.83 16.50 -10.41
C THR A 334 -3.11 17.86 -10.50
N LYS A 335 -1.81 17.88 -10.17
CA LYS A 335 -0.93 19.06 -10.21
C LYS A 335 0.04 19.06 -11.38
N ASP A 336 -0.29 18.40 -12.48
CA ASP A 336 0.57 18.21 -13.65
C ASP A 336 1.93 17.56 -13.32
N ALA A 337 1.94 16.69 -12.31
CA ALA A 337 3.11 15.94 -11.89
C ALA A 337 3.02 14.48 -12.37
N TYR A 338 4.18 13.91 -12.73
CA TYR A 338 4.30 12.53 -13.17
C TYR A 338 5.21 11.75 -12.22
N ALA A 339 4.85 10.51 -11.90
CA ALA A 339 5.75 9.63 -11.14
C ALA A 339 7.04 9.38 -11.93
N PHE A 340 6.91 9.17 -13.25
CA PHE A 340 8.03 9.05 -14.18
C PHE A 340 7.77 9.89 -15.42
N SER A 341 8.72 10.74 -15.83
CA SER A 341 8.64 11.53 -17.06
C SER A 341 9.97 11.46 -17.83
N ALA A 342 9.96 10.79 -18.99
CA ALA A 342 11.08 10.75 -19.93
C ALA A 342 10.78 11.69 -21.10
N GLU A 343 11.56 12.77 -21.25
CA GLU A 343 11.39 13.79 -22.29
C GLU A 343 12.68 13.95 -23.11
N GLY A 344 12.63 13.54 -24.38
CA GLY A 344 13.82 13.47 -25.24
C GLY A 344 14.41 14.80 -25.71
N LYS A 345 13.59 15.83 -25.86
CA LYS A 345 14.03 17.10 -26.44
C LYS A 345 13.90 18.27 -25.48
N ASP A 346 15.01 18.89 -25.17
CA ASP A 346 15.03 20.34 -25.11
C ASP A 346 15.24 20.86 -26.54
N SER A 347 14.60 21.94 -26.96
CA SER A 347 14.46 22.45 -28.34
C SER A 347 15.71 22.34 -29.25
N ASP A 348 16.87 22.07 -28.74
CA ASP A 348 18.15 22.13 -29.45
C ASP A 348 19.00 20.82 -29.41
N THR A 349 18.53 19.74 -28.75
CA THR A 349 19.31 18.48 -28.69
C THR A 349 18.51 17.29 -29.23
N ALA A 350 19.15 16.49 -30.09
CA ALA A 350 18.61 15.23 -30.60
C ALA A 350 18.87 14.03 -29.62
N ALA A 351 19.28 14.31 -28.38
CA ALA A 351 19.65 13.28 -27.42
C ALA A 351 18.41 12.63 -26.82
N VAL A 352 18.47 11.30 -26.65
CA VAL A 352 17.37 10.49 -26.14
C VAL A 352 17.48 10.40 -24.63
N SER A 353 16.43 10.85 -23.94
CA SER A 353 16.34 10.67 -22.48
C SER A 353 15.80 9.28 -22.15
N THR A 354 16.37 8.65 -21.14
CA THR A 354 16.00 7.28 -20.79
C THR A 354 15.71 7.13 -19.30
N ILE A 355 14.58 6.51 -18.98
CA ILE A 355 14.30 6.00 -17.63
C ILE A 355 14.13 4.50 -17.74
N THR A 356 14.91 3.75 -16.95
CA THR A 356 14.80 2.29 -16.86
C THR A 356 14.58 1.89 -15.41
N GLY A 357 13.47 1.22 -15.16
CA GLY A 357 13.12 0.69 -13.86
C GLY A 357 12.95 -0.82 -13.89
N SER A 358 13.45 -1.53 -12.87
CA SER A 358 13.22 -2.96 -12.70
C SER A 358 13.09 -3.34 -11.24
N GLY A 359 12.21 -4.29 -10.93
CA GLY A 359 12.01 -4.77 -9.57
C GLY A 359 10.59 -4.53 -9.03
N VAL A 360 10.45 -4.49 -7.72
CA VAL A 360 9.15 -4.28 -7.06
C VAL A 360 8.87 -2.79 -6.93
N TYR A 361 7.74 -2.36 -7.47
CA TYR A 361 7.34 -0.95 -7.47
C TYR A 361 6.01 -0.72 -6.76
N ASN A 362 5.94 0.42 -6.07
CA ASN A 362 4.67 1.02 -5.64
C ASN A 362 4.58 2.43 -6.23
N ILE A 363 3.86 2.57 -7.34
CA ILE A 363 3.74 3.82 -8.09
C ILE A 363 2.36 4.42 -7.85
N VAL A 364 2.32 5.65 -7.36
CA VAL A 364 1.12 6.47 -7.27
C VAL A 364 1.37 7.75 -8.05
N GLY A 365 0.66 7.90 -9.17
CA GLY A 365 0.79 8.99 -10.12
C GLY A 365 1.03 8.51 -11.54
N ASP A 366 0.83 9.42 -12.49
CA ASP A 366 0.90 9.13 -13.92
C ASP A 366 2.35 8.89 -14.38
N ILE A 367 2.51 8.15 -15.47
CA ILE A 367 3.81 7.97 -16.14
C ILE A 367 3.77 8.58 -17.55
N ARG A 368 4.89 9.11 -18.03
CA ARG A 368 4.95 9.81 -19.32
C ARG A 368 6.22 9.51 -20.11
N ALA A 369 6.05 9.31 -21.40
CA ALA A 369 7.13 9.37 -22.38
C ALA A 369 6.75 10.39 -23.47
N ALA A 370 7.60 11.39 -23.70
CA ALA A 370 7.31 12.49 -24.61
C ALA A 370 8.58 12.95 -25.37
N ASP A 371 8.39 13.63 -26.49
CA ASP A 371 9.44 14.30 -27.28
C ASP A 371 10.66 13.41 -27.60
N GLY A 372 10.44 12.12 -27.84
CA GLY A 372 11.49 11.15 -28.13
C GLY A 372 12.13 10.53 -26.87
N GLY A 373 11.53 10.71 -25.70
CA GLY A 373 11.95 10.05 -24.46
C GLY A 373 11.59 8.56 -24.44
N ILE A 374 12.41 7.77 -23.74
CA ILE A 374 12.22 6.33 -23.56
C ILE A 374 11.98 6.02 -22.08
N LEU A 375 10.82 5.43 -21.79
CA LEU A 375 10.44 4.93 -20.48
C LEU A 375 10.28 3.42 -20.53
N THR A 376 11.06 2.68 -19.74
CA THR A 376 10.94 1.22 -19.61
C THR A 376 10.80 0.87 -18.14
N LEU A 377 9.69 0.22 -17.78
CA LEU A 377 9.41 -0.24 -16.43
C LEU A 377 9.12 -1.74 -16.44
N ASP A 378 9.95 -2.52 -15.76
CA ASP A 378 9.78 -3.94 -15.54
C ASP A 378 9.30 -4.17 -14.10
N LEU A 379 8.00 -4.26 -13.92
CA LEU A 379 7.33 -4.43 -12.63
C LEU A 379 7.39 -5.91 -12.22
N ALA A 380 8.19 -6.21 -11.22
CA ALA A 380 8.31 -7.54 -10.64
C ALA A 380 7.04 -7.96 -9.88
N GLU A 381 6.99 -9.24 -9.47
CA GLU A 381 5.86 -9.81 -8.76
C GLU A 381 5.43 -8.98 -7.54
N GLY A 382 4.13 -8.67 -7.47
CA GLY A 382 3.53 -7.92 -6.36
C GLY A 382 3.61 -6.40 -6.48
N SER A 383 4.14 -5.87 -7.59
CA SER A 383 4.17 -4.43 -7.87
C SER A 383 2.76 -3.84 -8.00
N ARG A 384 2.64 -2.56 -7.67
CA ARG A 384 1.41 -1.77 -7.80
C ARG A 384 1.68 -0.48 -8.54
N PHE A 385 0.81 -0.17 -9.47
CA PHE A 385 0.80 1.08 -10.19
C PHE A 385 -0.63 1.65 -10.20
N GLU A 386 -0.80 2.85 -9.68
CA GLU A 386 -2.03 3.61 -9.71
C GLU A 386 -1.77 4.91 -10.48
N GLY A 387 -2.35 5.05 -11.66
CA GLY A 387 -2.12 6.19 -12.55
C GLY A 387 -2.43 5.85 -14.00
N LYS A 388 -2.37 6.85 -14.88
CA LYS A 388 -2.44 6.64 -16.33
C LYS A 388 -1.05 6.66 -16.97
N ALA A 389 -0.94 6.02 -18.11
CA ALA A 389 0.24 6.09 -18.97
C ALA A 389 -0.02 7.09 -20.10
N VAL A 390 0.90 8.03 -20.29
CA VAL A 390 0.83 9.08 -21.31
C VAL A 390 1.96 8.92 -22.31
N LEU A 391 1.62 8.72 -23.56
CA LEU A 391 2.57 8.64 -24.66
C LEU A 391 2.30 9.78 -25.65
N ASP A 392 3.30 10.64 -25.83
CA ASP A 392 3.30 11.57 -26.94
C ASP A 392 3.91 10.91 -28.18
N SER A 393 3.07 10.48 -29.10
CA SER A 393 3.46 9.72 -30.29
C SER A 393 4.10 10.57 -31.40
N GLY A 394 4.21 11.90 -31.23
CA GLY A 394 4.66 12.81 -32.29
C GLY A 394 6.15 12.77 -32.61
N ASN A 395 7.02 12.19 -31.78
CA ASN A 395 8.48 12.35 -31.84
C ASN A 395 9.28 11.08 -31.46
N ASP A 396 8.87 9.89 -31.91
CA ASP A 396 9.55 8.62 -31.63
C ASP A 396 9.68 8.28 -30.12
N SER A 397 8.81 8.81 -29.30
CA SER A 397 8.72 8.47 -27.88
C SER A 397 8.38 6.99 -27.69
N GLN A 398 8.96 6.34 -26.67
CA GLN A 398 8.74 4.94 -26.37
C GLN A 398 8.37 4.73 -24.90
N SER A 399 7.31 3.99 -24.69
CA SER A 399 6.87 3.58 -23.36
C SER A 399 6.62 2.08 -23.34
N THR A 400 7.39 1.37 -22.54
CA THR A 400 7.30 -0.08 -22.35
C THR A 400 7.00 -0.39 -20.89
N LEU A 401 5.97 -1.18 -20.66
CA LEU A 401 5.58 -1.67 -19.34
C LEU A 401 5.50 -3.19 -19.35
N THR A 402 6.30 -3.83 -18.53
CA THR A 402 6.24 -5.29 -18.27
C THR A 402 5.65 -5.50 -16.88
N MET A 403 4.61 -6.31 -16.78
CA MET A 403 3.95 -6.61 -15.52
C MET A 403 4.04 -8.12 -15.25
N ALA A 404 4.81 -8.46 -14.20
CA ALA A 404 4.93 -9.85 -13.74
C ALA A 404 3.72 -10.28 -12.90
N LYS A 405 3.66 -11.56 -12.60
CA LYS A 405 2.59 -12.20 -11.82
C LYS A 405 2.23 -11.42 -10.55
N ASN A 406 0.94 -11.37 -10.25
CA ASN A 406 0.38 -10.69 -9.06
C ASN A 406 0.64 -9.17 -9.00
N SER A 407 1.15 -8.55 -10.06
CA SER A 407 1.20 -7.10 -10.17
C SER A 407 -0.18 -6.53 -10.52
N LEU A 408 -0.45 -5.31 -10.07
CA LEU A 408 -1.69 -4.61 -10.31
C LEU A 408 -1.41 -3.23 -10.90
N TRP A 409 -2.04 -2.92 -12.03
CA TRP A 409 -2.13 -1.56 -12.56
C TRP A 409 -3.58 -1.09 -12.50
N THR A 410 -3.86 -0.06 -11.70
CA THR A 410 -5.16 0.62 -11.64
C THR A 410 -5.09 1.89 -12.50
N LEU A 411 -5.86 1.93 -13.58
CA LEU A 411 -5.92 3.09 -14.46
C LEU A 411 -6.75 4.20 -13.81
N THR A 412 -6.23 5.41 -13.83
CA THR A 412 -6.95 6.62 -13.40
C THR A 412 -7.49 7.43 -14.57
N GLY A 413 -7.43 6.89 -15.80
CA GLY A 413 -7.94 7.47 -17.02
C GLY A 413 -7.34 6.85 -18.29
N ASN A 414 -7.65 7.45 -19.43
CA ASN A 414 -7.17 6.96 -20.73
C ASN A 414 -5.66 6.83 -20.75
N SER A 415 -5.18 5.67 -21.15
CA SER A 415 -3.76 5.30 -21.12
C SER A 415 -3.26 4.88 -22.49
N GLN A 416 -2.04 5.29 -22.82
CA GLN A 416 -1.38 4.95 -24.07
C GLN A 416 0.07 4.55 -23.84
N LEU A 417 0.50 3.42 -24.44
CA LEU A 417 1.86 2.84 -24.39
C LEU A 417 2.24 2.31 -25.78
N ASN A 418 3.55 2.13 -26.04
CA ASN A 418 3.98 1.33 -27.19
C ASN A 418 3.86 -0.17 -26.88
N SER A 419 4.43 -0.62 -25.78
CA SER A 419 4.48 -2.05 -25.45
C SER A 419 3.99 -2.33 -24.05
N LEU A 420 3.09 -3.29 -23.94
CA LEU A 420 2.56 -3.79 -22.67
C LEU A 420 2.65 -5.31 -22.66
N GLN A 421 3.38 -5.84 -21.68
CA GLN A 421 3.40 -7.27 -21.36
C GLN A 421 2.63 -7.51 -20.07
N ASN A 422 1.54 -8.28 -20.14
CA ASN A 422 0.67 -8.60 -19.01
C ASN A 422 0.78 -10.10 -18.69
N GLU A 423 1.71 -10.47 -17.80
CA GLU A 423 1.99 -11.86 -17.47
C GLU A 423 1.40 -12.23 -16.11
N GLN A 424 0.23 -12.91 -16.09
CA GLN A 424 -0.49 -13.28 -14.86
C GLN A 424 -0.69 -12.11 -13.88
N SER A 425 -0.80 -10.90 -14.40
CA SER A 425 -1.03 -9.67 -13.65
C SER A 425 -2.42 -9.11 -13.92
N VAL A 426 -2.81 -8.09 -13.18
CA VAL A 426 -4.13 -7.47 -13.27
C VAL A 426 -3.99 -6.04 -13.76
N ILE A 427 -4.78 -5.68 -14.77
CA ILE A 427 -5.00 -4.31 -15.23
C ILE A 427 -6.43 -3.97 -14.86
N ASP A 428 -6.62 -3.02 -13.97
CA ASP A 428 -7.94 -2.56 -13.54
C ASP A 428 -8.26 -1.21 -14.19
N MET A 429 -9.20 -1.21 -15.14
CA MET A 429 -9.63 -0.02 -15.86
C MET A 429 -10.82 0.69 -15.20
N THR A 430 -11.37 0.10 -14.13
CA THR A 430 -12.63 0.53 -13.50
C THR A 430 -12.46 1.69 -12.49
N GLY A 431 -11.71 2.69 -12.75
CA GLY A 431 -11.43 3.79 -11.82
C GLY A 431 -12.66 4.36 -11.07
N ASP A 432 -12.42 5.15 -10.03
CA ASP A 432 -13.46 5.67 -9.10
C ASP A 432 -14.56 6.55 -9.72
N ASN A 433 -14.44 6.97 -10.97
CA ASN A 433 -15.28 8.01 -11.55
C ASN A 433 -16.44 7.52 -12.43
N LYS A 434 -16.67 6.22 -12.58
CA LYS A 434 -17.68 5.63 -13.48
C LYS A 434 -17.62 6.19 -14.94
N ALA A 435 -16.48 6.73 -15.34
CA ALA A 435 -16.20 7.15 -16.69
C ALA A 435 -15.43 6.04 -17.39
N PHE A 436 -15.87 5.66 -18.59
CA PHE A 436 -15.16 4.64 -19.35
C PHE A 436 -13.77 5.11 -19.74
N SER A 437 -12.80 4.23 -19.56
CA SER A 437 -11.39 4.43 -19.87
C SER A 437 -10.99 3.71 -21.16
N THR A 438 -9.93 4.19 -21.78
CA THR A 438 -9.32 3.50 -22.93
C THR A 438 -7.89 3.11 -22.62
N LEU A 439 -7.52 1.89 -23.01
CA LEU A 439 -6.14 1.41 -23.00
C LEU A 439 -5.69 1.21 -24.45
N SER A 440 -4.80 2.07 -24.94
CA SER A 440 -4.28 2.01 -26.30
C SER A 440 -2.81 1.61 -26.30
N VAL A 441 -2.48 0.53 -27.00
CA VAL A 441 -1.11 0.02 -27.08
C VAL A 441 -0.77 -0.34 -28.53
N GLU A 442 0.51 -0.25 -28.89
CA GLU A 442 0.98 -0.80 -30.17
C GLU A 442 1.12 -2.33 -30.04
N THR A 443 1.70 -2.81 -28.96
CA THR A 443 1.92 -4.25 -28.73
C THR A 443 1.34 -4.66 -27.37
N LEU A 444 0.51 -5.72 -27.36
CA LEU A 444 0.01 -6.37 -26.16
C LEU A 444 0.41 -7.84 -26.18
N THR A 445 1.19 -8.26 -25.19
CA THR A 445 1.70 -9.65 -25.07
C THR A 445 1.48 -10.21 -23.66
N GLY A 446 1.79 -11.49 -23.45
CA GLY A 446 1.71 -12.17 -22.17
C GLY A 446 0.58 -13.19 -22.10
N ASN A 447 0.59 -13.99 -21.02
CA ASN A 447 -0.37 -15.07 -20.85
C ASN A 447 -0.97 -15.05 -19.44
N GLY A 448 -2.28 -15.32 -19.34
CA GLY A 448 -2.99 -15.44 -18.07
C GLY A 448 -3.18 -14.11 -17.33
N GLY A 449 -2.94 -12.99 -18.01
CA GLY A 449 -3.24 -11.67 -17.44
C GLY A 449 -4.74 -11.39 -17.43
N THR A 450 -5.23 -10.68 -16.42
CA THR A 450 -6.62 -10.25 -16.29
C THR A 450 -6.73 -8.76 -16.56
N ILE A 451 -7.74 -8.36 -17.33
CA ILE A 451 -8.09 -6.95 -17.57
C ILE A 451 -9.53 -6.75 -17.08
N ILE A 452 -9.69 -5.96 -16.02
CA ILE A 452 -11.00 -5.64 -15.44
C ILE A 452 -11.52 -4.41 -16.15
N MET A 453 -12.77 -4.48 -16.64
CA MET A 453 -13.38 -3.46 -17.48
C MET A 453 -14.80 -3.14 -17.02
N ASP A 454 -15.15 -1.87 -16.96
CA ASP A 454 -16.54 -1.44 -16.78
C ASP A 454 -17.34 -1.60 -18.08
N ILE A 455 -18.59 -2.03 -17.93
CA ILE A 455 -19.58 -2.11 -19.01
C ILE A 455 -20.96 -1.69 -18.53
N ASP A 456 -21.66 -0.88 -19.32
CA ASP A 456 -23.06 -0.54 -19.06
C ASP A 456 -23.99 -1.56 -19.73
N GLY A 457 -24.63 -2.40 -18.93
CA GLY A 457 -25.56 -3.43 -19.42
C GLY A 457 -26.83 -2.91 -20.07
N SER A 458 -27.12 -1.61 -19.93
CA SER A 458 -28.30 -0.97 -20.52
C SER A 458 -28.09 -0.41 -21.92
N GLN A 459 -26.85 -0.37 -22.44
CA GLN A 459 -26.48 0.31 -23.67
C GLN A 459 -25.48 -0.47 -24.50
N VAL A 460 -25.55 -0.40 -25.81
CA VAL A 460 -24.51 -0.89 -26.72
C VAL A 460 -23.34 0.10 -26.74
N ASP A 461 -22.13 -0.43 -26.85
CA ASP A 461 -20.86 0.32 -26.96
C ASP A 461 -20.51 1.23 -25.78
N ALA A 462 -21.17 1.08 -24.65
CA ALA A 462 -20.88 1.77 -23.42
C ALA A 462 -20.03 0.89 -22.51
N SER A 463 -18.72 0.92 -22.69
CA SER A 463 -17.74 0.15 -21.89
C SER A 463 -16.35 0.75 -21.99
N ASP A 464 -15.47 0.35 -21.11
CA ASP A 464 -14.03 0.49 -21.31
C ASP A 464 -13.60 -0.13 -22.63
N LYS A 465 -12.50 0.35 -23.23
CA LYS A 465 -12.04 -0.10 -24.53
C LYS A 465 -10.55 -0.41 -24.55
N ILE A 466 -10.19 -1.47 -25.25
CA ILE A 466 -8.80 -1.83 -25.51
C ILE A 466 -8.51 -1.69 -27.00
N TYR A 467 -7.44 -0.99 -27.33
CA TYR A 467 -6.99 -0.80 -28.70
C TYR A 467 -5.56 -1.31 -28.87
N VAL A 468 -5.35 -2.29 -29.78
CA VAL A 468 -4.01 -2.79 -30.11
C VAL A 468 -3.72 -2.57 -31.58
N THR A 469 -2.89 -1.56 -31.88
CA THR A 469 -2.66 -1.09 -33.23
C THR A 469 -1.63 -1.91 -34.03
N GLY A 470 -0.73 -2.60 -33.34
CA GLY A 470 0.33 -3.43 -33.92
C GLY A 470 0.09 -4.91 -33.65
N ASP A 471 0.79 -5.52 -32.69
CA ASP A 471 0.72 -6.96 -32.43
C ASP A 471 0.01 -7.31 -31.12
N PHE A 472 -1.09 -8.06 -31.25
CA PHE A 472 -1.76 -8.71 -30.14
C PHE A 472 -1.41 -10.19 -30.12
N SER A 473 -0.74 -10.66 -29.07
CA SER A 473 -0.38 -12.07 -28.92
C SER A 473 -0.53 -12.56 -27.48
N GLY A 474 -0.62 -13.89 -27.34
CA GLY A 474 -0.87 -14.50 -26.03
C GLY A 474 -2.35 -14.64 -25.67
N SER A 475 -2.65 -14.72 -24.38
CA SER A 475 -4.02 -14.94 -23.87
C SER A 475 -4.31 -14.11 -22.64
N HIS A 476 -5.43 -13.37 -22.65
CA HIS A 476 -5.86 -12.53 -21.56
C HIS A 476 -7.33 -12.78 -21.21
N THR A 477 -7.67 -12.60 -19.95
CA THR A 477 -9.04 -12.70 -19.46
C THR A 477 -9.63 -11.30 -19.28
N LEU A 478 -10.79 -11.04 -19.88
CA LEU A 478 -11.59 -9.85 -19.63
C LEU A 478 -12.55 -10.14 -18.47
N SER A 479 -12.43 -9.39 -17.40
CA SER A 479 -13.31 -9.46 -16.23
C SER A 479 -14.26 -8.26 -16.29
N LEU A 480 -15.50 -8.49 -16.68
CA LEU A 480 -16.46 -7.40 -16.95
C LEU A 480 -17.19 -7.02 -15.67
N LYS A 481 -17.06 -5.77 -15.23
CA LYS A 481 -17.82 -5.18 -14.14
C LYS A 481 -18.97 -4.37 -14.66
N GLU A 482 -20.14 -4.74 -14.22
CA GLU A 482 -21.36 -4.03 -14.57
C GLU A 482 -21.54 -2.76 -13.76
N ILE A 483 -21.90 -1.68 -14.43
CA ILE A 483 -22.25 -0.41 -13.79
C ILE A 483 -23.75 -0.07 -13.84
N ASN A 484 -24.55 -0.67 -14.74
CA ASN A 484 -25.99 -0.44 -14.88
C ASN A 484 -26.75 -1.64 -15.49
N GLY A 485 -26.97 -2.71 -14.74
CA GLY A 485 -28.04 -3.67 -15.08
C GLY A 485 -27.71 -4.92 -15.88
N LEU A 486 -26.42 -5.38 -15.97
CA LEU A 486 -26.09 -6.71 -16.52
C LEU A 486 -26.69 -7.86 -15.70
N ASP A 487 -26.95 -7.62 -14.43
CA ASP A 487 -27.41 -8.59 -13.44
C ASP A 487 -28.93 -8.81 -13.48
N SER A 488 -29.58 -7.99 -14.22
CA SER A 488 -31.02 -8.05 -14.36
C SER A 488 -31.36 -8.90 -15.57
N ASP A 489 -32.51 -9.51 -15.55
CA ASP A 489 -33.22 -10.27 -16.57
C ASP A 489 -32.51 -10.45 -17.92
N PRO A 490 -32.48 -11.62 -18.56
CA PRO A 490 -31.99 -11.87 -19.91
C PRO A 490 -32.37 -10.84 -20.96
N GLY A 491 -33.47 -10.08 -20.72
CA GLY A 491 -33.90 -8.99 -21.60
C GLY A 491 -33.05 -7.70 -21.56
N ILE A 492 -32.36 -7.41 -20.46
CA ILE A 492 -31.50 -6.20 -20.33
C ILE A 492 -30.06 -6.52 -20.77
N GLY A 493 -29.59 -7.74 -20.54
CA GLY A 493 -28.30 -8.21 -21.08
C GLY A 493 -28.22 -8.11 -22.61
N GLN A 494 -29.30 -8.20 -23.32
CA GLN A 494 -29.36 -8.03 -24.77
C GLN A 494 -29.00 -6.59 -25.23
N ALA A 495 -29.18 -5.58 -24.41
CA ALA A 495 -28.80 -4.21 -24.76
C ALA A 495 -27.28 -4.02 -24.84
N ALA A 496 -26.51 -4.74 -24.01
CA ALA A 496 -25.05 -4.73 -24.08
C ALA A 496 -24.47 -5.74 -25.08
N GLU A 497 -25.28 -6.65 -25.64
CA GLU A 497 -24.83 -7.55 -26.68
C GLU A 497 -24.33 -6.79 -27.89
N ASN A 498 -23.25 -7.26 -28.48
CA ASN A 498 -22.52 -6.62 -29.56
C ASN A 498 -21.66 -5.42 -29.16
N THR A 499 -21.60 -5.05 -27.89
CA THR A 499 -20.63 -4.05 -27.40
C THR A 499 -19.21 -4.52 -27.70
N VAL A 500 -18.48 -3.72 -28.47
CA VAL A 500 -17.07 -3.97 -28.78
C VAL A 500 -16.25 -3.61 -27.55
N LEU A 501 -15.46 -4.55 -27.05
CA LEU A 501 -14.58 -4.42 -25.87
C LEU A 501 -13.14 -4.14 -26.26
N ALA A 502 -12.70 -4.76 -27.39
CA ALA A 502 -11.34 -4.57 -27.88
C ALA A 502 -11.33 -4.57 -29.42
N SER A 503 -10.52 -3.68 -30.01
CA SER A 503 -10.18 -3.68 -31.44
C SER A 503 -8.69 -3.90 -31.59
N VAL A 504 -8.29 -4.97 -32.29
CA VAL A 504 -6.92 -5.45 -32.26
C VAL A 504 -6.40 -5.87 -33.64
N ASN A 505 -5.07 -5.91 -33.76
CA ASN A 505 -4.34 -6.64 -34.79
C ASN A 505 -3.57 -7.77 -34.15
N GLY A 506 -3.40 -8.91 -34.87
CA GLY A 506 -2.64 -10.05 -34.35
C GLY A 506 -3.50 -11.27 -34.03
N SER A 507 -2.92 -12.25 -33.35
CA SER A 507 -3.50 -13.59 -33.15
C SER A 507 -3.76 -13.95 -31.68
N GLY A 508 -3.64 -13.01 -30.78
CA GLY A 508 -3.94 -13.19 -29.35
C GLY A 508 -5.42 -13.51 -29.11
N THR A 509 -5.72 -13.97 -27.92
CA THR A 509 -7.07 -14.37 -27.54
C THR A 509 -7.53 -13.71 -26.26
N PHE A 510 -8.80 -13.28 -26.25
CA PHE A 510 -9.50 -12.91 -25.03
C PHE A 510 -10.49 -14.00 -24.61
N THR A 511 -10.56 -14.25 -23.33
CA THR A 511 -11.63 -15.02 -22.67
C THR A 511 -12.33 -14.12 -21.67
N ALA A 512 -13.50 -14.49 -21.21
CA ALA A 512 -14.17 -13.78 -20.14
C ALA A 512 -14.35 -14.71 -18.94
N ASP A 513 -14.28 -14.14 -17.73
CA ASP A 513 -14.53 -14.86 -16.48
C ASP A 513 -16.02 -15.04 -16.26
N ASP A 514 -16.37 -16.13 -15.58
CA ASP A 514 -17.66 -16.24 -14.92
C ASP A 514 -17.68 -15.25 -13.73
N GLN A 515 -18.69 -14.39 -13.65
CA GLN A 515 -18.80 -13.35 -12.62
C GLN A 515 -19.94 -13.66 -11.66
N GLU A 516 -19.79 -13.22 -10.44
CA GLU A 516 -20.85 -13.29 -9.46
C GLU A 516 -21.86 -12.16 -9.71
N GLY A 517 -23.06 -12.52 -10.14
CA GLY A 517 -24.19 -11.60 -10.25
C GLY A 517 -24.96 -11.40 -8.93
N THR A 518 -26.16 -10.83 -8.99
CA THR A 518 -26.97 -10.62 -7.79
C THR A 518 -27.55 -11.93 -7.26
N LEU A 519 -28.19 -12.74 -8.12
CA LEU A 519 -28.83 -14.01 -7.74
C LEU A 519 -28.07 -15.23 -8.24
N TYR A 520 -27.44 -15.14 -9.39
CA TYR A 520 -26.74 -16.23 -10.05
C TYR A 520 -25.38 -15.81 -10.52
N TRP A 521 -24.45 -16.74 -10.57
CA TRP A 521 -23.22 -16.58 -11.35
C TRP A 521 -23.57 -16.49 -12.82
N GLN A 522 -22.87 -15.61 -13.53
CA GLN A 522 -23.07 -15.31 -14.95
C GLN A 522 -21.83 -15.66 -15.73
N ARG A 523 -22.04 -16.23 -16.91
CA ARG A 523 -21.02 -16.47 -17.92
C ARG A 523 -21.13 -15.44 -19.01
N TYR A 524 -20.03 -14.77 -19.30
CA TYR A 524 -19.91 -13.85 -20.42
C TYR A 524 -19.26 -14.56 -21.60
N GLU A 525 -19.95 -14.59 -22.74
CA GLU A 525 -19.43 -15.15 -23.98
C GLU A 525 -18.89 -14.03 -24.87
N LEU A 526 -17.61 -14.15 -25.29
CA LEU A 526 -16.99 -13.24 -26.25
C LEU A 526 -17.11 -13.79 -27.66
N GLY A 527 -17.32 -12.87 -28.60
CA GLY A 527 -17.30 -13.16 -30.04
C GLY A 527 -16.22 -12.34 -30.75
N GLN A 528 -15.88 -12.76 -31.95
CA GLN A 528 -14.99 -12.05 -32.86
C GLN A 528 -15.74 -11.66 -34.13
N LYS A 529 -15.42 -10.51 -34.70
CA LYS A 529 -15.88 -10.07 -36.03
C LYS A 529 -14.80 -9.23 -36.69
N ASP A 530 -14.91 -9.05 -38.03
CA ASP A 530 -14.04 -8.10 -38.74
C ASP A 530 -14.26 -6.70 -38.16
N SER A 531 -13.17 -5.97 -37.91
CA SER A 531 -13.26 -4.64 -37.33
C SER A 531 -13.81 -3.64 -38.34
N ALA A 532 -14.77 -2.83 -37.90
CA ALA A 532 -15.25 -1.68 -38.63
C ALA A 532 -14.36 -0.45 -38.46
N ALA A 533 -13.50 -0.42 -37.46
CA ALA A 533 -12.59 0.67 -37.16
C ALA A 533 -11.35 0.60 -38.06
N SER A 534 -10.98 1.73 -38.66
CA SER A 534 -9.81 1.81 -39.53
C SER A 534 -8.52 1.53 -38.74
N GLY A 535 -7.68 0.64 -39.25
CA GLY A 535 -6.40 0.30 -38.65
C GLY A 535 -6.41 -0.96 -37.75
N TYR A 536 -7.56 -1.62 -37.61
CA TYR A 536 -7.70 -2.87 -36.87
C TYR A 536 -8.25 -3.99 -37.74
N THR A 537 -7.94 -5.23 -37.45
CA THR A 537 -8.41 -6.42 -38.18
C THR A 537 -9.59 -7.07 -37.50
N THR A 538 -9.62 -7.09 -36.19
CA THR A 538 -10.57 -7.89 -35.40
C THR A 538 -11.15 -7.08 -34.27
N ASP A 539 -12.47 -7.10 -34.12
CA ASP A 539 -13.19 -6.63 -32.94
C ASP A 539 -13.60 -7.83 -32.07
N TRP A 540 -13.26 -7.75 -30.80
CA TRP A 540 -13.79 -8.62 -29.76
C TRP A 540 -14.98 -7.95 -29.10
N TYR A 541 -16.11 -8.65 -29.03
CA TYR A 541 -17.36 -8.08 -28.53
C TYR A 541 -18.07 -9.05 -27.57
N LEU A 542 -18.92 -8.51 -26.72
CA LEU A 542 -19.81 -9.30 -25.86
C LEU A 542 -20.89 -9.97 -26.71
N LYS A 543 -20.80 -11.28 -26.87
CA LYS A 543 -21.70 -12.07 -27.70
C LYS A 543 -22.97 -12.48 -26.97
N GLY A 544 -22.89 -12.72 -25.67
CA GLY A 544 -24.03 -13.13 -24.87
C GLY A 544 -23.70 -13.29 -23.40
N ILE A 545 -24.75 -13.31 -22.58
CA ILE A 545 -24.68 -13.49 -21.11
C ILE A 545 -25.61 -14.65 -20.75
N THR A 546 -25.09 -15.63 -19.99
CA THR A 546 -25.84 -16.82 -19.58
C THR A 546 -25.76 -16.99 -18.07
N ASN A 547 -26.93 -17.11 -17.40
CA ASN A 547 -27.00 -17.46 -15.97
C ASN A 547 -26.64 -18.95 -15.77
N LEU A 548 -25.70 -19.25 -14.88
CA LEU A 548 -25.21 -20.59 -14.61
C LEU A 548 -26.08 -21.41 -13.64
N ASN A 549 -27.15 -20.83 -13.08
CA ASN A 549 -27.97 -21.40 -12.00
C ASN A 549 -27.16 -21.83 -10.76
N LEU A 550 -26.00 -21.22 -10.54
CA LEU A 550 -25.21 -21.34 -9.33
C LEU A 550 -25.56 -20.21 -8.38
N PRO A 551 -25.80 -20.49 -7.09
CA PRO A 551 -26.14 -19.44 -6.13
C PRO A 551 -24.94 -18.49 -5.92
N THR A 552 -25.25 -17.22 -5.73
CA THR A 552 -24.27 -16.20 -5.34
C THR A 552 -24.06 -16.21 -3.83
N THR A 553 -23.05 -15.51 -3.35
CA THR A 553 -22.81 -15.25 -1.93
C THR A 553 -24.05 -14.69 -1.21
N SER A 554 -24.80 -13.79 -1.88
CA SER A 554 -26.07 -13.26 -1.38
C SER A 554 -27.11 -14.35 -1.16
N VAL A 555 -27.31 -15.20 -2.14
CA VAL A 555 -28.28 -16.31 -2.09
C VAL A 555 -27.88 -17.34 -1.04
N GLU A 556 -26.60 -17.66 -0.94
CA GLU A 556 -26.07 -18.56 0.09
C GLU A 556 -26.30 -18.00 1.50
N ALA A 557 -26.04 -16.71 1.71
CA ALA A 557 -26.24 -16.04 3.00
C ALA A 557 -27.72 -16.00 3.39
N ILE A 558 -28.61 -15.69 2.45
CA ILE A 558 -30.07 -15.74 2.65
C ILE A 558 -30.51 -17.14 3.08
N ALA A 559 -30.05 -18.16 2.38
CA ALA A 559 -30.37 -19.55 2.67
C ALA A 559 -29.81 -20.01 4.02
N ALA A 560 -28.55 -19.71 4.30
CA ALA A 560 -27.89 -20.08 5.54
C ALA A 560 -28.52 -19.39 6.76
N SER A 561 -28.82 -18.09 6.65
CA SER A 561 -29.48 -17.31 7.70
C SER A 561 -30.90 -17.83 7.98
N GLY A 562 -31.70 -18.13 6.94
CA GLY A 562 -33.03 -18.70 7.08
C GLY A 562 -33.01 -20.10 7.72
N ALA A 563 -32.06 -20.95 7.32
CA ALA A 563 -31.84 -22.24 7.92
C ALA A 563 -31.42 -22.11 9.41
N LEU A 564 -30.51 -21.18 9.70
CA LEU A 564 -30.11 -20.89 11.09
C LEU A 564 -31.26 -20.43 11.94
N ALA A 565 -32.12 -19.52 11.45
CA ALA A 565 -33.30 -19.04 12.16
C ALA A 565 -34.24 -20.21 12.53
N TYR A 566 -34.47 -21.14 11.60
CA TYR A 566 -35.27 -22.35 11.87
C TYR A 566 -34.59 -23.25 12.92
N HIS A 567 -33.29 -23.52 12.79
CA HIS A 567 -32.57 -24.37 13.75
C HIS A 567 -32.54 -23.75 15.15
N THR A 568 -32.33 -22.44 15.24
CA THR A 568 -32.31 -21.70 16.51
C THR A 568 -33.68 -21.70 17.16
N TRP A 569 -34.76 -21.45 16.41
CA TRP A 569 -36.16 -21.56 16.93
C TRP A 569 -36.45 -22.94 17.45
N ARG A 570 -36.02 -23.98 16.75
CA ARG A 570 -36.23 -25.37 17.08
C ARG A 570 -35.37 -25.88 18.24
N ASP A 571 -34.08 -25.57 18.27
CA ASP A 571 -33.16 -25.99 19.33
C ASP A 571 -33.49 -25.35 20.68
N HIS A 572 -34.17 -24.22 20.61
CA HIS A 572 -34.64 -23.50 21.78
C HIS A 572 -35.79 -24.25 22.56
N ASP A 573 -36.25 -25.35 22.04
CA ASP A 573 -37.41 -26.13 22.59
C ASP A 573 -37.06 -27.06 23.78
N GLN A 574 -35.85 -26.98 24.34
CA GLN A 574 -35.45 -27.91 25.40
C GLN A 574 -35.83 -27.48 26.82
N LEU A 575 -37.10 -27.06 27.01
CA LEU A 575 -37.69 -26.86 28.36
C LEU A 575 -37.79 -28.15 29.15
N LEU A 576 -37.72 -29.28 28.48
CA LEU A 576 -37.81 -30.62 29.04
C LEU A 576 -36.83 -30.96 30.14
N GLN A 577 -35.64 -30.27 30.17
CA GLN A 577 -34.69 -30.47 31.27
C GLN A 577 -35.23 -29.98 32.62
N ARG A 578 -35.97 -28.85 32.66
CA ARG A 578 -36.56 -28.37 33.92
C ARG A 578 -37.65 -29.32 34.42
N LEU A 579 -38.49 -29.80 33.53
CA LEU A 579 -39.51 -30.80 33.89
C LEU A 579 -38.87 -32.13 34.33
N GLY A 580 -37.71 -32.49 33.75
CA GLY A 580 -36.89 -33.61 34.18
C GLY A 580 -36.36 -33.46 35.62
N ASP A 581 -35.87 -32.28 35.96
CA ASP A 581 -35.35 -31.95 37.29
C ASP A 581 -36.42 -32.02 38.36
N LEU A 582 -37.63 -31.53 38.10
CA LEU A 582 -38.81 -31.66 38.96
C LEU A 582 -39.16 -33.13 39.23
N ARG A 583 -38.98 -34.03 38.26
CA ARG A 583 -39.22 -35.46 38.40
C ARG A 583 -38.14 -36.21 39.18
N GLN A 584 -36.87 -35.80 39.03
CA GLN A 584 -35.73 -36.55 39.59
C GLN A 584 -35.56 -36.36 41.10
N HIS A 585 -35.79 -35.18 41.61
CA HIS A 585 -35.46 -34.85 42.99
C HIS A 585 -36.55 -35.15 44.00
N GLY A 586 -37.75 -35.57 43.58
CA GLY A 586 -38.85 -35.96 44.50
C GLY A 586 -39.26 -34.88 45.50
N ARG A 587 -38.68 -33.69 45.40
CA ARG A 587 -38.96 -32.56 46.27
C ARG A 587 -40.05 -31.74 45.60
N GLU A 588 -41.06 -31.43 46.39
CA GLU A 588 -42.11 -30.52 46.02
C GLU A 588 -41.60 -29.06 46.00
N GLU A 589 -40.62 -28.74 45.11
CA GLU A 589 -40.08 -27.40 45.02
C GLU A 589 -40.88 -26.63 43.97
N GLU A 590 -41.74 -25.78 44.46
CA GLU A 590 -42.32 -24.70 43.70
C GLU A 590 -41.46 -23.44 43.90
N GLY A 591 -41.33 -22.59 42.87
CA GLY A 591 -40.59 -21.35 43.00
C GLY A 591 -39.93 -20.88 41.72
N VAL A 592 -39.08 -19.88 41.89
CA VAL A 592 -38.31 -19.26 40.80
C VAL A 592 -37.08 -20.10 40.51
N TRP A 593 -36.76 -20.24 39.20
CA TRP A 593 -35.55 -20.91 38.75
C TRP A 593 -34.90 -20.12 37.62
N VAL A 594 -33.62 -20.27 37.49
CA VAL A 594 -32.79 -19.66 36.45
C VAL A 594 -31.93 -20.74 35.78
N ARG A 595 -31.78 -20.62 34.46
CA ARG A 595 -30.89 -21.49 33.71
C ARG A 595 -30.03 -20.67 32.72
N VAL A 596 -28.77 -21.00 32.60
CA VAL A 596 -27.85 -20.48 31.57
C VAL A 596 -27.34 -21.67 30.76
N LYS A 597 -27.42 -21.58 29.46
CA LYS A 597 -26.92 -22.60 28.52
C LYS A 597 -26.01 -21.93 27.47
N GLY A 598 -24.84 -22.47 27.23
CA GLY A 598 -23.98 -22.11 26.10
C GLY A 598 -23.89 -23.29 25.14
N GLY A 599 -23.74 -23.00 23.85
CA GLY A 599 -23.63 -24.04 22.85
C GLY A 599 -23.20 -23.55 21.49
N LYS A 600 -23.09 -24.50 20.57
CA LYS A 600 -22.74 -24.26 19.17
C LYS A 600 -23.72 -25.01 18.28
N LEU A 601 -24.32 -24.32 17.33
CA LEU A 601 -25.08 -24.89 16.22
C LEU A 601 -24.24 -24.79 14.96
N SER A 602 -24.14 -25.84 14.18
CA SER A 602 -23.37 -25.82 12.93
C SER A 602 -24.03 -26.71 11.88
N ARG A 603 -23.88 -26.29 10.64
CA ARG A 603 -24.24 -27.01 9.43
C ARG A 603 -23.08 -26.94 8.45
N SER A 604 -22.66 -28.05 7.85
CA SER A 604 -21.47 -28.16 7.00
C SER A 604 -21.78 -28.71 5.61
N ASP A 605 -23.04 -28.70 5.19
CA ASP A 605 -23.47 -29.01 3.83
C ASP A 605 -23.76 -27.72 3.04
N GLN A 606 -24.46 -27.83 1.93
CA GLN A 606 -24.92 -26.68 1.17
C GLN A 606 -25.56 -25.63 2.13
N PHE A 607 -25.10 -24.37 2.06
CA PHE A 607 -25.50 -23.27 2.96
C PHE A 607 -24.99 -23.45 4.39
N GLU A 608 -23.67 -23.53 4.53
CA GLU A 608 -23.04 -23.74 5.83
C GLU A 608 -23.14 -22.52 6.75
N PHE A 609 -23.24 -22.81 8.03
CA PHE A 609 -23.13 -21.81 9.09
C PHE A 609 -22.57 -22.41 10.37
N GLU A 610 -21.99 -21.57 11.18
CA GLU A 610 -21.63 -21.83 12.57
C GLU A 610 -22.24 -20.74 13.45
N ASN A 611 -22.97 -21.11 14.51
CA ASN A 611 -23.55 -20.16 15.45
C ASN A 611 -23.15 -20.55 16.89
N LYS A 612 -22.41 -19.66 17.56
CA LYS A 612 -22.08 -19.79 18.98
C LYS A 612 -23.06 -18.95 19.78
N TYR A 613 -23.70 -19.57 20.77
CA TYR A 613 -24.75 -18.90 21.48
C TYR A 613 -24.67 -19.03 23.00
N THR A 614 -25.27 -18.07 23.67
CA THR A 614 -25.63 -18.12 25.11
C THR A 614 -27.12 -17.90 25.25
N GLN A 615 -27.77 -18.76 26.04
CA GLN A 615 -29.21 -18.67 26.35
C GLN A 615 -29.39 -18.47 27.84
N TYR A 616 -30.22 -17.53 28.19
CA TYR A 616 -30.64 -17.21 29.55
C TYR A 616 -32.14 -17.54 29.68
N GLU A 617 -32.50 -18.19 30.74
CA GLU A 617 -33.89 -18.54 31.00
C GLU A 617 -34.25 -18.32 32.47
N LEU A 618 -35.39 -17.67 32.69
CA LEU A 618 -35.94 -17.39 34.01
C LEU A 618 -37.39 -17.93 34.02
N GLY A 619 -37.71 -18.73 35.01
CA GLY A 619 -39.05 -19.30 35.13
C GLY A 619 -39.54 -19.38 36.55
N TYR A 620 -40.85 -19.67 36.66
CA TYR A 620 -41.55 -19.89 37.91
C TYR A 620 -42.50 -21.11 37.77
N ASP A 621 -42.40 -22.05 38.74
CA ASP A 621 -43.22 -23.25 38.81
C ASP A 621 -44.12 -23.21 40.03
N GLN A 622 -45.35 -23.65 39.86
CA GLN A 622 -46.31 -23.80 40.94
C GLN A 622 -46.93 -25.20 40.95
N LYS A 623 -47.02 -25.80 42.12
CA LYS A 623 -47.75 -27.03 42.36
C LYS A 623 -49.23 -26.74 42.36
N LEU A 624 -49.97 -27.31 41.41
CA LEU A 624 -51.42 -27.09 41.28
C LEU A 624 -52.25 -28.07 42.12
N LYS A 625 -51.88 -29.33 42.09
CA LYS A 625 -52.62 -30.39 42.74
C LYS A 625 -51.75 -31.60 43.06
N SER A 626 -51.84 -32.14 44.23
CA SER A 626 -51.25 -33.43 44.61
C SER A 626 -52.39 -34.37 45.17
N THR A 627 -52.33 -35.57 44.64
CA THR A 627 -53.26 -36.67 45.10
C THR A 627 -52.42 -37.92 45.25
N PRO A 628 -52.95 -39.00 45.93
CA PRO A 628 -52.21 -40.27 45.99
C PRO A 628 -51.87 -40.90 44.63
N ALA A 629 -52.59 -40.50 43.59
CA ALA A 629 -52.42 -41.05 42.24
C ALA A 629 -51.48 -40.21 41.35
N TYR A 630 -51.36 -38.88 41.52
CA TYR A 630 -50.56 -37.99 40.72
C TYR A 630 -50.36 -36.62 41.37
N THR A 631 -49.24 -35.96 40.97
CA THR A 631 -48.95 -34.55 41.27
C THR A 631 -48.92 -33.77 39.96
N ARG A 632 -49.44 -32.54 39.94
CA ARG A 632 -49.44 -31.62 38.77
C ARG A 632 -48.72 -30.35 39.14
N TYR A 633 -47.87 -29.89 38.20
CA TYR A 633 -47.23 -28.58 38.24
C TYR A 633 -47.63 -27.81 36.99
N ALA A 634 -47.65 -26.50 37.08
CA ALA A 634 -47.67 -25.58 35.95
C ALA A 634 -46.63 -24.51 36.16
N GLY A 635 -46.10 -23.98 35.08
CA GLY A 635 -45.07 -22.92 35.11
C GLY A 635 -45.11 -22.04 33.88
N ILE A 636 -44.40 -20.95 34.02
CA ILE A 636 -44.13 -20.00 32.95
C ILE A 636 -42.66 -19.69 32.95
N SER A 637 -42.06 -19.55 31.78
CA SER A 637 -40.66 -19.06 31.68
C SER A 637 -40.50 -18.09 30.52
N PHE A 638 -39.55 -17.20 30.71
CA PHE A 638 -39.02 -16.31 29.67
C PHE A 638 -37.58 -16.72 29.35
N SER A 639 -37.26 -16.79 28.07
CA SER A 639 -35.89 -17.07 27.62
C SER A 639 -35.42 -16.06 26.62
N TYR A 640 -34.11 -15.77 26.70
CA TYR A 640 -33.33 -14.92 25.78
C TYR A 640 -32.16 -15.72 25.26
N PHE A 641 -32.08 -15.83 23.96
CA PHE A 641 -30.99 -16.49 23.25
C PHE A 641 -30.23 -15.42 22.48
N ASP A 642 -28.92 -15.42 22.57
CA ASP A 642 -28.00 -14.50 21.93
C ASP A 642 -26.91 -15.31 21.23
N GLY A 643 -26.85 -15.23 19.90
CA GLY A 643 -25.99 -16.04 19.09
C GLY A 643 -25.23 -15.21 18.05
N ASP A 644 -23.91 -15.47 17.97
CA ASP A 644 -23.03 -14.97 16.95
C ASP A 644 -22.83 -16.03 15.87
N SER A 645 -23.19 -15.69 14.64
CA SER A 645 -23.10 -16.59 13.49
C SER A 645 -21.94 -16.22 12.57
N SER A 646 -21.34 -17.23 11.95
CA SER A 646 -20.42 -17.10 10.84
C SER A 646 -20.90 -17.91 9.65
N TYR A 647 -20.74 -17.31 8.46
CA TYR A 647 -21.08 -17.88 7.16
C TYR A 647 -19.78 -18.01 6.35
N SER A 648 -19.81 -18.66 5.20
CA SER A 648 -18.65 -18.84 4.30
C SER A 648 -17.95 -17.52 3.95
N SER A 649 -18.71 -16.44 3.81
CA SER A 649 -18.23 -15.11 3.36
C SER A 649 -18.55 -13.98 4.34
N GLY A 650 -18.88 -14.27 5.61
CA GLY A 650 -19.19 -13.22 6.57
C GLY A 650 -19.75 -13.70 7.90
N SER A 651 -20.51 -12.84 8.57
CA SER A 651 -21.01 -13.05 9.93
C SER A 651 -22.45 -12.52 10.08
N GLY A 652 -23.08 -12.80 11.22
CA GLY A 652 -24.38 -12.27 11.58
C GLY A 652 -24.71 -12.48 13.05
N GLU A 653 -25.81 -11.93 13.49
CA GLU A 653 -26.34 -12.14 14.83
C GLU A 653 -27.72 -12.80 14.76
N ASN A 654 -28.03 -13.58 15.77
CA ASN A 654 -29.27 -14.30 15.86
C ASN A 654 -29.79 -14.24 17.30
N LYS A 655 -30.88 -13.52 17.53
CA LYS A 655 -31.45 -13.28 18.86
C LYS A 655 -32.87 -13.84 18.94
N VAL A 656 -33.20 -14.59 20.01
CA VAL A 656 -34.54 -15.11 20.23
C VAL A 656 -35.05 -14.77 21.62
N LYS A 657 -36.23 -14.19 21.66
CA LYS A 657 -37.00 -13.97 22.88
C LYS A 657 -38.16 -14.95 22.87
N ALA A 658 -38.32 -15.76 23.91
CA ALA A 658 -39.43 -16.68 23.95
C ALA A 658 -40.17 -16.70 25.31
N LEU A 659 -41.50 -16.85 25.25
CA LEU A 659 -42.37 -17.06 26.36
C LEU A 659 -42.87 -18.50 26.30
N ASN A 660 -42.68 -19.24 27.39
CA ASN A 660 -43.13 -20.63 27.52
C ASN A 660 -44.15 -20.76 28.64
N ILE A 661 -45.21 -21.48 28.34
CA ILE A 661 -46.21 -21.93 29.33
C ILE A 661 -46.13 -23.45 29.33
N TYR A 662 -45.94 -24.04 30.49
CA TYR A 662 -45.80 -25.48 30.56
C TYR A 662 -46.51 -26.10 31.76
N GLY A 663 -46.79 -27.39 31.65
CA GLY A 663 -47.36 -28.19 32.72
C GLY A 663 -46.84 -29.62 32.68
N THR A 664 -46.75 -30.22 33.88
CA THR A 664 -46.38 -31.63 34.02
C THR A 664 -47.35 -32.34 34.95
N GLN A 665 -47.70 -33.56 34.61
CA GLN A 665 -48.41 -34.47 35.49
C GLN A 665 -47.54 -35.68 35.78
N ILE A 666 -47.17 -35.90 37.03
CA ILE A 666 -46.37 -37.02 37.51
C ILE A 666 -47.27 -37.99 38.27
N GLY A 667 -47.39 -39.21 37.77
CA GLY A 667 -48.18 -40.29 38.39
C GLY A 667 -47.38 -41.10 39.41
N ALA A 668 -48.06 -41.58 40.46
CA ALA A 668 -47.39 -42.37 41.53
C ALA A 668 -46.72 -43.66 41.03
N LYS A 669 -47.05 -44.14 39.82
CA LYS A 669 -46.44 -45.35 39.21
C LYS A 669 -45.32 -45.00 38.24
N GLY A 670 -44.78 -43.79 38.33
CA GLY A 670 -43.64 -43.33 37.55
C GLY A 670 -43.96 -42.82 36.12
N HIS A 671 -45.24 -42.78 35.71
CA HIS A 671 -45.63 -42.18 34.45
C HIS A 671 -45.58 -40.65 34.56
N TYR A 672 -45.29 -39.97 33.46
CA TYR A 672 -45.45 -38.52 33.36
C TYR A 672 -45.99 -38.10 31.99
N LEU A 673 -46.60 -36.94 31.96
CA LEU A 673 -47.03 -36.25 30.76
C LEU A 673 -46.63 -34.78 30.92
N ASP A 674 -45.72 -34.31 30.01
CA ASP A 674 -45.28 -32.92 29.94
C ASP A 674 -45.95 -32.25 28.74
N LEU A 675 -46.46 -31.03 28.91
CA LEU A 675 -47.04 -30.21 27.87
C LEU A 675 -46.36 -28.86 27.88
N VAL A 676 -45.95 -28.35 26.72
CA VAL A 676 -45.28 -27.04 26.57
C VAL A 676 -45.91 -26.30 25.40
N LEU A 677 -46.28 -25.04 25.62
CA LEU A 677 -46.69 -24.07 24.62
C LEU A 677 -45.61 -22.96 24.61
N LYS A 678 -45.01 -22.68 23.46
CA LYS A 678 -43.96 -21.68 23.31
C LYS A 678 -44.29 -20.70 22.21
N TYR A 679 -44.21 -19.41 22.52
CA TYR A 679 -44.19 -18.32 21.54
C TYR A 679 -42.77 -17.69 21.50
N SER A 680 -42.23 -17.50 20.30
CA SER A 680 -40.88 -16.96 20.06
C SER A 680 -40.91 -15.80 19.10
N GLN A 681 -40.09 -14.81 19.37
CA GLN A 681 -39.75 -13.73 18.46
C GLN A 681 -38.23 -13.84 18.14
N LEU A 682 -37.91 -13.95 16.87
CA LEU A 682 -36.56 -14.07 16.35
C LEU A 682 -36.20 -12.78 15.65
N ASP A 683 -34.99 -12.34 15.86
CA ASP A 683 -34.34 -11.16 15.26
C ASP A 683 -33.03 -11.66 14.65
N ASN A 684 -32.87 -11.56 13.34
CA ASN A 684 -31.81 -12.16 12.58
C ASN A 684 -31.18 -11.12 11.67
N ASP A 685 -29.86 -11.06 11.64
CA ASP A 685 -29.12 -10.29 10.65
C ASP A 685 -27.97 -11.10 10.05
N PHE A 686 -27.51 -10.66 8.89
CA PHE A 686 -26.27 -11.13 8.29
C PHE A 686 -25.53 -10.02 7.55
N LYS A 687 -24.22 -10.18 7.48
CA LYS A 687 -23.29 -9.34 6.77
C LYS A 687 -22.26 -10.22 6.07
N VAL A 688 -22.27 -10.21 4.75
CA VAL A 688 -21.36 -11.00 3.91
C VAL A 688 -20.69 -10.10 2.87
N PHE A 689 -19.67 -10.63 2.21
CA PHE A 689 -18.96 -9.94 1.14
C PHE A 689 -18.99 -10.80 -0.11
N ASP A 690 -19.35 -10.20 -1.24
CA ASP A 690 -19.26 -10.87 -2.54
C ASP A 690 -17.81 -11.06 -2.99
N THR A 691 -17.60 -11.71 -4.11
CA THR A 691 -16.25 -11.96 -4.67
C THR A 691 -15.53 -10.68 -5.12
N SER A 692 -16.24 -9.59 -5.31
CA SER A 692 -15.70 -8.27 -5.59
C SER A 692 -15.40 -7.45 -4.33
N GLY A 693 -15.70 -8.02 -3.13
CA GLY A 693 -15.48 -7.36 -1.85
C GLY A 693 -16.59 -6.39 -1.42
N ASN A 694 -17.72 -6.33 -2.15
CA ASN A 694 -18.85 -5.49 -1.78
C ASN A 694 -19.57 -6.07 -0.57
N LYS A 695 -19.89 -5.20 0.39
CA LYS A 695 -20.61 -5.58 1.60
C LYS A 695 -22.10 -5.71 1.34
N ILE A 696 -22.67 -6.88 1.66
CA ILE A 696 -24.09 -7.19 1.56
C ILE A 696 -24.63 -7.46 2.94
N THR A 697 -25.76 -6.84 3.26
CA THR A 697 -26.47 -7.03 4.55
C THR A 697 -27.93 -7.35 4.34
N GLY A 698 -28.48 -8.12 5.27
CA GLY A 698 -29.91 -8.34 5.40
C GLY A 698 -30.28 -8.46 6.87
N ASP A 699 -31.44 -7.93 7.23
CA ASP A 699 -32.01 -8.03 8.56
C ASP A 699 -33.51 -8.35 8.48
N TYR A 700 -33.99 -9.20 9.38
CA TYR A 700 -35.37 -9.59 9.38
C TYR A 700 -35.84 -10.21 10.71
N ASP A 701 -37.14 -10.05 10.98
CA ASP A 701 -37.82 -10.59 12.14
C ASP A 701 -38.75 -11.76 11.78
N GLN A 702 -38.83 -12.75 12.66
CA GLN A 702 -39.77 -13.84 12.53
C GLN A 702 -40.45 -14.15 13.87
N ASN A 703 -41.68 -14.72 13.79
CA ASN A 703 -42.40 -15.19 14.95
C ASN A 703 -42.68 -16.68 14.82
N GLY A 704 -42.51 -17.42 15.93
CA GLY A 704 -42.74 -18.84 15.98
C GLY A 704 -43.70 -19.23 17.12
N LEU A 705 -44.55 -20.21 16.86
CA LEU A 705 -45.40 -20.82 17.85
C LEU A 705 -45.17 -22.32 17.81
N SER A 706 -45.00 -22.97 18.98
CA SER A 706 -44.92 -24.43 19.05
C SER A 706 -45.67 -24.99 20.25
N ILE A 707 -46.18 -26.21 20.11
CA ILE A 707 -46.76 -27.01 21.17
C ILE A 707 -46.07 -28.38 21.18
N SER A 708 -45.69 -28.84 22.35
CA SER A 708 -45.12 -30.18 22.52
C SER A 708 -45.79 -30.98 23.62
N ALA A 709 -45.83 -32.29 23.42
CA ALA A 709 -46.28 -33.25 24.40
C ALA A 709 -45.25 -34.37 24.52
N GLU A 710 -44.77 -34.61 25.73
CA GLU A 710 -43.88 -35.73 26.05
C GLU A 710 -44.50 -36.65 27.05
N TYR A 711 -44.49 -37.94 26.74
CA TYR A 711 -44.90 -39.00 27.69
C TYR A 711 -43.70 -39.89 27.97
N GLY A 712 -43.51 -40.25 29.24
CA GLY A 712 -42.50 -41.21 29.64
C GLY A 712 -42.87 -41.97 30.94
N ARG A 713 -42.05 -42.92 31.28
CA ARG A 713 -42.24 -43.72 32.47
C ARG A 713 -40.91 -44.12 33.13
N LYS A 714 -40.76 -43.76 34.42
CA LYS A 714 -39.66 -44.23 35.25
C LYS A 714 -39.91 -45.67 35.69
N ASN A 715 -39.07 -46.60 35.26
CA ASN A 715 -39.13 -47.99 35.66
C ASN A 715 -37.90 -48.32 36.52
N ASN A 716 -38.10 -48.53 37.79
CA ASN A 716 -37.04 -48.87 38.74
C ASN A 716 -36.47 -50.28 38.47
N LEU A 717 -35.18 -50.40 38.50
CA LEU A 717 -34.41 -51.63 38.36
C LEU A 717 -33.73 -51.97 39.70
N LYS A 718 -32.98 -53.10 39.77
CA LYS A 718 -32.17 -53.46 40.98
C LYS A 718 -31.00 -52.48 41.18
N ASN A 719 -30.55 -52.36 42.45
CA ASN A 719 -29.32 -51.59 42.87
C ASN A 719 -29.42 -50.10 42.54
N ASN A 720 -30.53 -49.45 42.75
CA ASN A 720 -30.81 -48.01 42.48
C ASN A 720 -30.65 -47.58 41.04
N TRP A 721 -30.73 -48.50 40.07
CA TRP A 721 -30.85 -48.18 38.67
C TRP A 721 -32.33 -47.99 38.32
N TYR A 722 -32.56 -47.14 37.31
CA TYR A 722 -33.85 -47.05 36.64
C TYR A 722 -33.67 -46.75 35.14
N ILE A 723 -34.64 -47.13 34.35
CA ILE A 723 -34.74 -46.76 32.94
C ILE A 723 -36.02 -46.00 32.73
N GLU A 724 -35.91 -44.89 31.94
CA GLU A 724 -37.04 -44.02 31.63
C GLU A 724 -37.15 -43.91 30.10
N PRO A 725 -37.93 -44.77 29.42
CA PRO A 725 -38.32 -44.60 28.04
C PRO A 725 -39.22 -43.35 27.89
N GLN A 726 -39.01 -42.65 26.79
CA GLN A 726 -39.67 -41.37 26.48
C GLN A 726 -40.11 -41.33 25.01
N ALA A 727 -41.26 -40.70 24.77
CA ALA A 727 -41.74 -40.35 23.44
C ALA A 727 -42.30 -38.93 23.45
N GLN A 728 -41.90 -38.10 22.48
CA GLN A 728 -42.36 -36.73 22.37
C GLN A 728 -42.82 -36.44 20.94
N LEU A 729 -43.83 -35.61 20.83
CA LEU A 729 -44.29 -34.99 19.60
C LEU A 729 -44.30 -33.48 19.79
N THR A 730 -43.70 -32.78 18.86
CA THR A 730 -43.70 -31.31 18.83
C THR A 730 -44.25 -30.85 17.49
N PHE A 731 -45.26 -30.02 17.55
CA PHE A 731 -45.83 -29.36 16.38
C PHE A 731 -45.62 -27.86 16.51
N GLY A 732 -45.15 -27.19 15.45
CA GLY A 732 -44.93 -25.77 15.47
C GLY A 732 -44.99 -25.15 14.09
N ARG A 733 -45.12 -23.82 14.07
CA ARG A 733 -45.07 -23.01 12.87
C ARG A 733 -44.18 -21.79 13.12
N LEU A 734 -43.16 -21.63 12.32
CA LEU A 734 -42.38 -20.40 12.16
C LEU A 734 -43.04 -19.61 11.02
N ARG A 735 -43.44 -18.36 11.27
CA ARG A 735 -44.06 -17.51 10.24
C ARG A 735 -43.04 -17.09 9.19
N GLY A 736 -43.52 -16.92 7.97
CA GLY A 736 -42.74 -16.31 6.88
C GLY A 736 -42.40 -14.84 7.16
N THR A 737 -41.47 -14.31 6.41
CA THR A 737 -41.04 -12.92 6.51
C THR A 737 -40.60 -12.40 5.14
N ASP A 738 -40.75 -11.09 4.94
CA ASP A 738 -40.30 -10.38 3.74
C ASP A 738 -39.24 -9.36 4.16
N TYR A 739 -38.16 -9.26 3.40
CA TYR A 739 -37.15 -8.22 3.59
C TYR A 739 -36.40 -7.91 2.29
N THR A 740 -35.58 -6.86 2.29
CA THR A 740 -34.75 -6.52 1.15
C THR A 740 -33.31 -6.37 1.61
N THR A 741 -32.39 -7.05 0.94
CA THR A 741 -30.95 -6.94 1.20
C THR A 741 -30.39 -5.61 0.72
N SER A 742 -29.19 -5.23 1.22
CA SER A 742 -28.56 -3.95 0.83
C SER A 742 -28.22 -3.87 -0.66
N ASN A 743 -28.06 -5.00 -1.35
CA ASN A 743 -27.85 -5.07 -2.80
C ASN A 743 -29.15 -5.26 -3.61
N GLY A 744 -30.29 -4.98 -3.00
CA GLY A 744 -31.58 -4.86 -3.69
C GLY A 744 -32.34 -6.16 -3.93
N ILE A 745 -31.93 -7.29 -3.37
CA ILE A 745 -32.69 -8.54 -3.44
C ILE A 745 -33.90 -8.46 -2.52
N ARG A 746 -35.10 -8.55 -3.08
CA ARG A 746 -36.31 -8.77 -2.30
C ARG A 746 -36.45 -10.25 -2.00
N VAL A 747 -36.50 -10.59 -0.74
CA VAL A 747 -36.61 -11.95 -0.23
C VAL A 747 -38.02 -12.13 0.37
N ASP A 748 -38.70 -13.18 -0.04
CA ASP A 748 -39.98 -13.64 0.53
C ASP A 748 -39.78 -15.08 1.03
N GLN A 749 -39.65 -15.23 2.34
CA GLN A 749 -39.48 -16.52 3.00
C GLN A 749 -40.83 -17.09 3.41
N ASP A 750 -41.17 -18.27 2.91
CA ASP A 750 -42.38 -19.01 3.32
C ASP A 750 -42.31 -19.38 4.80
N GLY A 751 -43.50 -19.49 5.43
CA GLY A 751 -43.60 -20.02 6.78
C GLY A 751 -43.25 -21.52 6.81
N ILE A 752 -42.60 -21.96 7.88
CA ILE A 752 -42.15 -23.34 8.06
C ILE A 752 -43.08 -24.05 9.05
N ASP A 753 -43.77 -25.12 8.60
CA ASP A 753 -44.49 -26.03 9.49
C ASP A 753 -43.53 -27.16 9.92
N SER A 754 -43.37 -27.31 11.23
CA SER A 754 -42.47 -28.31 11.83
C SER A 754 -43.28 -29.33 12.59
N PHE A 755 -43.01 -30.61 12.35
CA PHE A 755 -43.57 -31.73 13.09
C PHE A 755 -42.42 -32.71 13.47
N VAL A 756 -41.99 -32.63 14.74
CA VAL A 756 -40.89 -33.43 15.25
C VAL A 756 -41.37 -34.57 16.12
N GLY A 757 -40.98 -35.77 15.78
CA GLY A 757 -41.07 -36.95 16.64
C GLY A 757 -39.74 -37.23 17.33
N ARG A 758 -39.76 -37.49 18.63
CA ARG A 758 -38.61 -37.97 19.39
C ARG A 758 -38.96 -39.20 20.19
N ILE A 759 -38.13 -40.22 20.10
CA ILE A 759 -38.15 -41.39 21.01
C ILE A 759 -36.80 -41.50 21.67
N GLY A 760 -36.78 -41.87 22.92
CA GLY A 760 -35.53 -42.00 23.66
C GLY A 760 -35.67 -42.72 24.98
N PHE A 761 -34.54 -42.82 25.65
CA PHE A 761 -34.51 -43.34 27.00
C PHE A 761 -33.41 -42.68 27.80
N ASN A 762 -33.63 -42.62 29.14
CA ASN A 762 -32.62 -42.32 30.11
C ASN A 762 -32.31 -43.59 30.92
N ILE A 763 -31.05 -43.97 31.06
CA ILE A 763 -30.59 -44.98 32.02
C ILE A 763 -29.88 -44.21 33.14
N CYS A 764 -30.38 -44.31 34.35
CA CYS A 764 -29.90 -43.56 35.49
C CYS A 764 -29.57 -44.49 36.65
N LYS A 765 -28.52 -44.09 37.44
CA LYS A 765 -28.16 -44.71 38.71
C LYS A 765 -28.14 -43.65 39.79
N ASP A 766 -29.00 -43.80 40.80
CA ASP A 766 -28.94 -42.99 42.01
C ASP A 766 -27.83 -43.53 42.94
N ILE A 767 -26.75 -42.78 43.10
CA ILE A 767 -25.61 -43.14 43.96
C ILE A 767 -25.97 -42.82 45.41
N ASN A 768 -26.57 -41.69 45.67
CA ASN A 768 -27.12 -41.23 46.95
C ASN A 768 -28.24 -40.20 46.69
N GLU A 769 -28.85 -39.63 47.75
CA GLU A 769 -29.93 -38.65 47.66
C GLU A 769 -29.58 -37.36 46.91
N LYS A 770 -28.31 -37.09 46.66
CA LYS A 770 -27.81 -35.85 46.02
C LYS A 770 -27.06 -36.09 44.73
N THR A 771 -26.75 -37.35 44.40
CA THR A 771 -25.89 -37.67 43.28
C THR A 771 -26.49 -38.77 42.42
N ASN A 772 -26.67 -38.49 41.15
CA ASN A 772 -27.01 -39.50 40.15
C ASN A 772 -26.08 -39.41 38.92
N ILE A 773 -25.98 -40.55 38.26
CA ILE A 773 -25.29 -40.66 36.97
C ILE A 773 -26.33 -41.14 35.96
N TYR A 774 -26.37 -40.49 34.78
CA TYR A 774 -27.30 -40.91 33.74
C TYR A 774 -26.63 -40.95 32.35
N LEU A 775 -27.15 -41.84 31.53
CA LEU A 775 -26.92 -41.90 30.10
C LEU A 775 -28.26 -41.66 29.38
N LYS A 776 -28.29 -40.72 28.46
CA LYS A 776 -29.48 -40.37 27.66
C LYS A 776 -29.20 -40.66 26.19
N ALA A 777 -30.08 -41.36 25.51
CA ALA A 777 -30.07 -41.56 24.07
C ALA A 777 -31.41 -41.16 23.48
N ASN A 778 -31.41 -40.44 22.35
CA ASN A 778 -32.59 -40.02 21.64
C ASN A 778 -32.41 -40.21 20.14
N LEU A 779 -33.51 -40.59 19.48
CA LEU A 779 -33.68 -40.54 18.04
C LEU A 779 -34.75 -39.50 17.74
N MET A 780 -34.42 -38.53 16.90
CA MET A 780 -35.35 -37.46 16.51
C MET A 780 -35.50 -37.48 15.00
N HIS A 781 -36.73 -37.22 14.54
CA HIS A 781 -37.02 -37.06 13.12
C HIS A 781 -37.95 -35.87 12.92
N GLU A 782 -37.64 -35.01 11.95
CA GLU A 782 -38.51 -33.95 11.46
C GLU A 782 -39.28 -34.47 10.24
N PHE A 783 -40.60 -34.45 10.34
CA PHE A 783 -41.53 -34.88 9.29
C PHE A 783 -42.01 -33.74 8.40
N GLY A 784 -41.75 -32.49 8.80
CA GLY A 784 -41.99 -31.26 8.07
C GLY A 784 -40.71 -30.48 7.85
N GLY A 785 -40.72 -29.19 8.09
CA GLY A 785 -39.49 -28.34 8.15
C GLY A 785 -38.87 -27.96 6.81
N GLY A 786 -39.64 -28.04 5.73
CA GLY A 786 -39.21 -27.54 4.42
C GLY A 786 -39.00 -26.02 4.45
N TYR A 787 -37.80 -25.57 4.13
CA TYR A 787 -37.47 -24.16 3.94
C TYR A 787 -37.64 -23.80 2.46
N ASN A 788 -38.42 -22.77 2.17
CA ASN A 788 -38.50 -22.19 0.82
C ASN A 788 -38.37 -20.68 0.94
N ALA A 789 -37.66 -20.10 0.01
CA ALA A 789 -37.56 -18.66 -0.15
C ALA A 789 -37.60 -18.30 -1.64
N SER A 790 -38.36 -17.28 -1.95
CA SER A 790 -38.40 -16.67 -3.27
C SER A 790 -37.60 -15.35 -3.23
N MET A 791 -36.74 -15.14 -4.18
CA MET A 791 -35.90 -13.97 -4.30
C MET A 791 -36.12 -13.30 -5.65
N VAL A 792 -36.15 -11.96 -5.63
CA VAL A 792 -36.28 -11.15 -6.85
C VAL A 792 -35.29 -10.02 -6.73
N ASP A 793 -34.41 -9.84 -7.72
CA ASP A 793 -33.49 -8.71 -7.79
C ASP A 793 -34.18 -7.44 -8.33
N ALA A 794 -33.45 -6.33 -8.37
CA ALA A 794 -33.96 -5.05 -8.86
C ALA A 794 -34.36 -5.10 -10.34
N GLY A 795 -33.79 -6.01 -11.12
CA GLY A 795 -34.10 -6.21 -12.52
C GLY A 795 -35.27 -7.16 -12.80
N GLY A 796 -35.80 -7.84 -11.78
CA GLY A 796 -36.90 -8.77 -11.91
C GLY A 796 -36.48 -10.23 -12.12
N THR A 797 -35.19 -10.56 -12.09
CA THR A 797 -34.70 -11.95 -12.10
C THR A 797 -35.18 -12.66 -10.83
N LYS A 798 -35.52 -13.91 -10.95
CA LYS A 798 -36.13 -14.70 -9.86
C LYS A 798 -35.26 -15.91 -9.53
N ALA A 799 -35.04 -16.14 -8.25
CA ALA A 799 -34.48 -17.35 -7.71
C ALA A 799 -35.42 -17.97 -6.66
N ARG A 800 -35.34 -19.26 -6.48
CA ARG A 800 -36.09 -19.97 -5.46
C ARG A 800 -35.24 -21.05 -4.83
N LEU A 801 -35.28 -21.11 -3.52
CA LEU A 801 -34.65 -22.13 -2.67
C LEU A 801 -35.67 -23.16 -2.26
#